data_74e9e695e4031a595c6bc30431ad631b
#
_entry.id   74e9e695e4031a595c6bc30431ad631b
#
_cell.length_a   1.000
_cell.length_b   1.000
_cell.length_c   1.000
_cell.angle_alpha   90.00
_cell.angle_beta   90.00
_cell.angle_gamma   90.00
#
_symmetry.space_group_name_H-M   'P 1'
#
loop_
_entity.id
_entity.type
_entity.pdbx_description
1 polymer ?
#
loop_
_entity_poly.entity_id
_entity_poly.type
_entity_poly.pdbx_seq_one_letter_code
_entity_poly.pdbx_strand_id
1 'polypeptide(L)'
;MNDAAEIHNLKKRITYLESLLTVHNISFDTPDVPSPQSAPVPVSVVITPAHARFFFSLFHGRSDVYAKRAVMKSGKAGYFPVCVNLWQYGVCPKADLQKVKCVSCPNRSWAPLSQRVLMAHLAGEKTDSSDVIGIYPLLPDDTCRFLVFDFDDHEASPGTAWQEDVDALRKICSQNAVPCYVERSRSGSGAHAWLFFDAPIPAELARRFGSALLTKGAESVNLKDFKTYDRMLPAQEHLPEGGLGNLIALPLQGQALRQSNSAFVDENWNAYPNQWEYIKSVQKIGKAFVEEKAALWGAGGSLGTLSKTEDMEEAEKPWKKSPTLFRAEDAAQPPSITLANGIYIATTGLKPRLQNALRRLAAYSNPEFYKKKALGFSTRNIPRIVFCGEDVGGYIHLPRGCAEKMTAQLDSAEIPYTLSDERQVGREIKVNFKGTLYSQQADAAARMLEHDIGVLCAATAFGKTVVGAYLVAQCRVNTLVLVHNAEIMKNWVEDFEKFLQIDEEPPEYITPKGRHKRRKSVIGTLSGRRNTLGGILDVAMITSLGQGDAVNELVRNYGMVIMDECHHAGAAIAEDVLNAVSAKYVYGLTATPKRDDGQEQKIFMQFGPIRYRYTAKDRAAVQNVRHFVYPRFTRLFVPNANKLSYNQARRAVVESEVRNELILTDVAACLQAGRTPLVLTKEKDHAAFLYEHIKPNADHVFLLQGGSNAKQKEELRTRMRSVPPTESVVLVAIGQYIGEGFNFPRLDAMMLTMPISWQGNVEQYAGRLHRDYAGKQDVIIYDYVDAHIRVLESMYYKRLRTYKRIGYEIIASTIEEKQSVNAIFDSESYLPVYEKDLQQACKSIYIASPGLNKNKVSRLIALVEERQTAGVCVTVITLPVENYPLARIEPTKALQSTLTAAGIYVMPRPDLHTHFAVIDQEIVWYGSTNLLSRDKEDDGLMRICSRDVALELLEEMSR
;
A
#
# COMPACT_ATOMS: atom_id res chain seq x y z
N MET A 1 33.88 -27.97 14.31
CA MET A 1 34.35 -29.34 14.09
C MET A 1 33.80 -30.05 12.84
N ASN A 2 32.78 -29.45 12.18
CA ASN A 2 32.20 -30.00 10.93
C ASN A 2 33.05 -29.70 9.69
N ASP A 3 33.67 -28.53 9.62
CA ASP A 3 34.40 -28.08 8.40
C ASP A 3 35.65 -28.90 8.07
N ALA A 4 36.39 -29.39 9.09
CA ALA A 4 37.59 -30.22 8.87
C ALA A 4 37.23 -31.61 8.28
N ALA A 5 36.07 -32.18 8.66
CA ALA A 5 35.59 -33.44 8.11
C ALA A 5 35.09 -33.29 6.67
N GLU A 6 34.46 -32.17 6.37
CA GLU A 6 33.97 -31.84 5.03
C GLU A 6 35.11 -31.56 4.06
N ILE A 7 36.10 -30.77 4.49
CA ILE A 7 37.35 -30.54 3.73
C ILE A 7 38.08 -31.88 3.45
N HIS A 8 38.15 -32.79 4.42
CA HIS A 8 38.76 -34.10 4.23
C HIS A 8 37.98 -34.95 3.21
N ASN A 9 36.64 -34.93 3.25
CA ASN A 9 35.81 -35.64 2.27
C ASN A 9 35.93 -35.04 0.84
N LEU A 10 35.97 -33.72 0.71
CA LEU A 10 36.20 -33.04 -0.56
C LEU A 10 37.57 -33.38 -1.15
N LYS A 11 38.61 -33.38 -0.35
CA LYS A 11 39.96 -33.79 -0.80
C LYS A 11 39.96 -35.24 -1.31
N LYS A 12 39.36 -36.19 -0.60
CA LYS A 12 39.20 -37.58 -1.07
C LYS A 12 38.47 -37.67 -2.40
N ARG A 13 37.41 -36.87 -2.55
CA ARG A 13 36.61 -36.85 -3.80
C ARG A 13 37.42 -36.27 -4.96
N ILE A 14 38.23 -35.24 -4.76
CA ILE A 14 39.12 -34.66 -5.75
C ILE A 14 40.16 -35.70 -6.19
N THR A 15 40.87 -36.34 -5.26
CA THR A 15 41.84 -37.40 -5.59
C THR A 15 41.22 -38.57 -6.39
N TYR A 16 40.00 -38.94 -6.01
CA TYR A 16 39.28 -39.97 -6.78
C TYR A 16 38.93 -39.54 -8.20
N LEU A 17 38.47 -38.27 -8.40
CA LEU A 17 38.18 -37.73 -9.71
C LEU A 17 39.44 -37.57 -10.57
N GLU A 18 40.55 -37.11 -10.00
CA GLU A 18 41.84 -37.01 -10.66
C GLU A 18 42.34 -38.41 -11.11
N SER A 19 42.15 -39.45 -10.29
CA SER A 19 42.46 -40.85 -10.69
C SER A 19 41.63 -41.37 -11.86
N LEU A 20 40.33 -41.00 -11.88
CA LEU A 20 39.46 -41.34 -13.01
C LEU A 20 39.86 -40.64 -14.31
N LEU A 21 40.17 -39.33 -14.22
CA LEU A 21 40.62 -38.54 -15.38
C LEU A 21 41.96 -39.12 -15.92
N THR A 22 42.89 -39.55 -15.06
CA THR A 22 44.13 -40.19 -15.41
C THR A 22 43.91 -41.54 -16.12
N VAL A 23 42.98 -42.38 -15.62
CA VAL A 23 42.60 -43.66 -16.25
C VAL A 23 41.99 -43.48 -17.65
N HIS A 24 41.30 -42.37 -17.86
CA HIS A 24 40.66 -42.06 -19.16
C HIS A 24 41.53 -41.19 -20.08
N ASN A 25 42.78 -40.94 -19.72
CA ASN A 25 43.73 -40.10 -20.48
C ASN A 25 43.24 -38.66 -20.74
N ILE A 26 42.46 -38.13 -19.83
CA ILE A 26 41.96 -36.72 -19.87
C ILE A 26 42.94 -35.86 -19.07
N SER A 27 43.59 -34.91 -19.71
CA SER A 27 44.42 -33.93 -19.00
C SER A 27 43.59 -33.06 -18.11
N PHE A 28 43.98 -32.96 -16.84
CA PHE A 28 43.34 -32.10 -15.82
C PHE A 28 44.30 -31.09 -15.23
N ASP A 29 45.51 -30.99 -15.81
CA ASP A 29 46.46 -29.92 -15.46
C ASP A 29 45.75 -28.59 -15.78
N THR A 30 45.49 -27.82 -14.75
CA THR A 30 45.02 -26.45 -14.94
C THR A 30 46.10 -25.72 -15.75
N PRO A 31 45.72 -25.08 -16.92
CA PRO A 31 46.69 -24.24 -17.58
C PRO A 31 47.18 -23.24 -16.54
N ASP A 32 48.48 -23.00 -16.49
CA ASP A 32 49.12 -22.03 -15.58
C ASP A 32 48.25 -20.75 -15.56
N VAL A 33 47.44 -20.65 -14.55
CA VAL A 33 46.75 -19.39 -14.26
C VAL A 33 47.91 -18.47 -13.83
N PRO A 34 48.23 -17.43 -14.63
CA PRO A 34 49.22 -16.49 -14.21
C PRO A 34 48.89 -16.04 -12.81
N SER A 35 49.80 -16.18 -11.88
CA SER A 35 49.63 -15.76 -10.46
C SER A 35 48.96 -14.38 -10.53
N PRO A 36 47.86 -14.13 -9.78
CA PRO A 36 47.11 -12.88 -9.88
C PRO A 36 48.14 -11.76 -9.69
N GLN A 37 48.44 -11.04 -10.78
CA GLN A 37 49.19 -9.80 -10.70
C GLN A 37 48.47 -8.99 -9.65
N SER A 38 49.17 -8.66 -8.52
CA SER A 38 48.57 -7.88 -7.45
C SER A 38 47.89 -6.68 -8.06
N ALA A 39 46.56 -6.58 -7.85
CA ALA A 39 45.79 -5.50 -8.40
C ALA A 39 46.48 -4.17 -8.12
N PRO A 40 46.65 -3.28 -9.10
CA PRO A 40 47.41 -2.05 -8.90
C PRO A 40 46.83 -1.28 -7.71
N VAL A 41 47.67 -1.08 -6.70
CA VAL A 41 47.28 -0.34 -5.49
C VAL A 41 47.16 1.14 -5.88
N PRO A 42 46.07 1.83 -5.53
CA PRO A 42 45.88 3.25 -5.82
C PRO A 42 47.06 4.09 -5.30
N VAL A 43 47.54 5.00 -6.11
CA VAL A 43 48.65 5.91 -5.75
C VAL A 43 48.27 6.78 -4.57
N SER A 44 49.03 6.72 -3.49
CA SER A 44 48.83 7.58 -2.33
C SER A 44 49.22 9.03 -2.71
N VAL A 45 48.29 9.95 -2.65
CA VAL A 45 48.46 11.36 -2.96
C VAL A 45 48.31 12.18 -1.69
N VAL A 46 49.23 13.13 -1.46
CA VAL A 46 49.07 14.11 -0.37
C VAL A 46 47.86 15.00 -0.67
N ILE A 47 46.86 14.96 0.19
CA ILE A 47 45.63 15.71 0.00
C ILE A 47 45.85 17.19 0.30
N THR A 48 45.61 18.02 -0.71
CA THR A 48 45.76 19.47 -0.65
C THR A 48 44.40 20.19 -0.64
N PRO A 49 44.33 21.48 -0.23
CA PRO A 49 43.12 22.26 -0.40
C PRO A 49 42.60 22.35 -1.83
N ALA A 50 43.46 22.26 -2.82
CA ALA A 50 43.07 22.23 -4.24
C ALA A 50 42.34 20.93 -4.60
N HIS A 51 42.84 19.78 -4.08
CA HIS A 51 42.15 18.50 -4.23
C HIS A 51 40.74 18.54 -3.62
N ALA A 52 40.55 19.08 -2.44
CA ALA A 52 39.23 19.17 -1.80
C ALA A 52 38.27 20.08 -2.58
N ARG A 53 38.72 21.23 -3.13
CA ARG A 53 37.90 22.11 -3.95
C ARG A 53 37.48 21.45 -5.26
N PHE A 54 38.44 20.80 -5.97
CA PHE A 54 38.13 20.05 -7.19
C PHE A 54 37.15 18.92 -6.92
N PHE A 55 37.38 18.12 -5.90
CA PHE A 55 36.50 17.01 -5.49
C PHE A 55 35.07 17.51 -5.25
N PHE A 56 34.90 18.59 -4.47
CA PHE A 56 33.59 19.15 -4.23
C PHE A 56 32.93 19.72 -5.48
N SER A 57 33.69 20.24 -6.44
CA SER A 57 33.13 20.72 -7.70
C SER A 57 32.51 19.61 -8.57
N LEU A 58 32.94 18.37 -8.37
CA LEU A 58 32.41 17.19 -9.05
C LEU A 58 31.28 16.55 -8.24
N PHE A 59 31.50 16.26 -6.96
CA PHE A 59 30.53 15.65 -6.05
C PHE A 59 29.71 16.69 -5.28
N HIS A 60 29.20 17.69 -6.02
CA HIS A 60 28.51 18.84 -5.45
C HIS A 60 27.06 18.51 -5.06
N GLY A 61 26.83 18.36 -3.75
CA GLY A 61 25.52 18.32 -3.14
C GLY A 61 25.28 19.53 -2.22
N ARG A 62 24.45 19.37 -1.20
CA ARG A 62 24.22 20.44 -0.20
C ARG A 62 25.53 20.80 0.52
N SER A 63 25.80 22.11 0.63
CA SER A 63 26.97 22.63 1.34
C SER A 63 26.63 23.11 2.77
N ASP A 64 25.35 23.35 3.06
CA ASP A 64 24.84 23.82 4.36
C ASP A 64 24.72 22.70 5.40
N VAL A 65 24.76 21.45 4.96
CA VAL A 65 24.67 20.27 5.85
C VAL A 65 25.41 19.07 5.23
N TYR A 66 25.99 18.26 6.10
CA TYR A 66 26.56 16.96 5.73
C TYR A 66 26.30 15.94 6.83
N ALA A 67 26.48 14.66 6.51
CA ALA A 67 26.36 13.58 7.48
C ALA A 67 27.70 12.94 7.78
N LYS A 68 27.90 12.50 9.03
CA LYS A 68 29.04 11.67 9.47
C LYS A 68 28.61 10.25 9.74
N ARG A 69 29.49 9.31 9.41
CA ARG A 69 29.34 7.92 9.81
C ARG A 69 29.63 7.79 11.31
N ALA A 70 28.79 7.05 12.01
CA ALA A 70 29.02 6.68 13.40
C ALA A 70 28.56 5.24 13.66
N VAL A 71 29.26 4.55 14.53
CA VAL A 71 28.88 3.22 15.01
C VAL A 71 28.13 3.37 16.33
N MET A 72 26.91 2.87 16.39
CA MET A 72 26.09 2.91 17.59
C MET A 72 26.59 1.87 18.62
N LYS A 73 26.20 2.02 19.89
CA LYS A 73 26.51 1.04 20.96
C LYS A 73 26.01 -0.40 20.63
N SER A 74 25.06 -0.54 19.75
CA SER A 74 24.55 -1.83 19.24
C SER A 74 25.45 -2.47 18.15
N GLY A 75 26.58 -1.87 17.79
CA GLY A 75 27.44 -2.31 16.69
C GLY A 75 26.96 -1.89 15.30
N LYS A 76 25.73 -1.39 15.15
CA LYS A 76 25.19 -0.89 13.87
C LYS A 76 25.83 0.45 13.50
N ALA A 77 26.37 0.52 12.28
CA ALA A 77 26.86 1.76 11.70
C ALA A 77 25.73 2.52 10.97
N GLY A 78 25.77 3.85 10.99
CA GLY A 78 24.82 4.70 10.29
C GLY A 78 25.39 6.08 10.00
N TYR A 79 24.73 6.84 9.12
CA TYR A 79 25.09 8.23 8.83
C TYR A 79 24.11 9.17 9.51
N PHE A 80 24.65 10.17 10.20
CA PHE A 80 23.87 11.14 10.96
C PHE A 80 24.22 12.56 10.54
N PRO A 81 23.22 13.44 10.31
CA PRO A 81 23.48 14.84 9.99
C PRO A 81 24.21 15.51 11.17
N VAL A 82 25.20 16.32 10.84
CA VAL A 82 26.02 16.98 11.86
C VAL A 82 25.34 18.29 12.30
N CYS A 83 25.09 18.38 13.59
CA CYS A 83 24.52 19.58 14.22
C CYS A 83 25.56 20.23 15.13
N VAL A 84 25.74 21.55 15.00
CA VAL A 84 26.68 22.35 15.82
C VAL A 84 26.30 22.27 17.29
N ASN A 85 25.01 22.22 17.62
CA ASN A 85 24.51 22.19 18.99
C ASN A 85 24.46 20.76 19.59
N LEU A 86 24.92 19.72 18.87
CA LEU A 86 24.80 18.34 19.33
C LEU A 86 25.54 18.12 20.65
N TRP A 87 24.84 17.58 21.65
CA TRP A 87 25.30 17.30 23.01
C TRP A 87 25.66 18.55 23.85
N GLN A 88 25.25 19.76 23.47
CA GLN A 88 25.39 20.94 24.32
C GLN A 88 24.28 20.97 25.36
N TYR A 89 24.65 20.98 26.66
CA TYR A 89 23.70 21.06 27.75
C TYR A 89 22.89 22.38 27.70
N GLY A 90 21.59 22.31 27.99
CA GLY A 90 20.67 23.46 27.94
C GLY A 90 20.27 23.92 26.54
N VAL A 91 20.87 23.34 25.47
CA VAL A 91 20.56 23.67 24.08
C VAL A 91 20.08 22.42 23.33
N CYS A 92 20.79 21.29 23.48
CA CYS A 92 20.46 20.04 22.79
C CYS A 92 19.57 19.16 23.68
N PRO A 93 18.31 18.91 23.34
CA PRO A 93 17.43 18.08 24.18
C PRO A 93 17.95 16.66 24.42
N LYS A 94 18.83 16.15 23.55
CA LYS A 94 19.47 14.84 23.76
C LYS A 94 20.50 14.86 24.87
N ALA A 95 21.15 15.98 25.10
CA ALA A 95 22.07 16.15 26.24
C ALA A 95 21.29 16.08 27.57
N ASP A 96 20.03 16.53 27.57
CA ASP A 96 19.11 16.51 28.69
C ASP A 96 18.28 15.22 28.74
N LEU A 97 18.75 14.11 28.11
CA LEU A 97 18.13 12.77 28.05
C LEU A 97 16.76 12.71 27.39
N GLN A 98 16.34 13.72 26.65
CA GLN A 98 15.07 13.71 25.93
C GLN A 98 15.17 12.94 24.60
N LYS A 99 14.15 12.14 24.27
CA LYS A 99 14.07 11.38 22.99
C LYS A 99 13.52 12.28 21.87
N VAL A 100 14.38 13.09 21.26
CA VAL A 100 14.02 13.99 20.14
C VAL A 100 14.76 13.57 18.87
N LYS A 101 14.05 13.57 17.73
CA LYS A 101 14.68 13.39 16.41
C LYS A 101 15.35 14.70 15.98
N CYS A 102 16.63 14.65 15.56
CA CYS A 102 17.38 15.84 15.16
C CYS A 102 16.72 16.62 14.01
N VAL A 103 16.04 15.94 13.10
CA VAL A 103 15.34 16.57 11.96
C VAL A 103 14.18 17.46 12.41
N SER A 104 13.50 17.13 13.50
CA SER A 104 12.38 17.90 14.07
C SER A 104 12.76 18.72 15.32
N CYS A 105 14.06 18.84 15.62
CA CYS A 105 14.53 19.60 16.79
C CYS A 105 14.45 21.11 16.54
N PRO A 106 13.80 21.91 17.39
CA PRO A 106 13.73 23.36 17.22
C PRO A 106 15.09 24.04 17.36
N ASN A 107 15.99 23.47 18.16
CA ASN A 107 17.33 24.01 18.41
C ASN A 107 18.39 23.46 17.45
N ARG A 108 17.97 22.85 16.33
CA ARG A 108 18.90 22.31 15.33
C ARG A 108 19.65 23.43 14.63
N SER A 109 20.97 23.26 14.51
CA SER A 109 21.84 24.11 13.70
C SER A 109 22.78 23.21 12.92
N TRP A 110 22.53 23.07 11.60
CA TRP A 110 23.33 22.17 10.78
C TRP A 110 24.74 22.73 10.58
N ALA A 111 25.74 21.86 10.64
CA ALA A 111 27.12 22.23 10.37
C ALA A 111 27.36 22.27 8.85
N PRO A 112 27.88 23.37 8.30
CA PRO A 112 28.21 23.45 6.89
C PRO A 112 29.41 22.53 6.54
N LEU A 113 29.39 21.98 5.32
CA LEU A 113 30.48 21.16 4.80
C LEU A 113 31.70 22.06 4.52
N SER A 114 32.74 21.93 5.33
CA SER A 114 33.95 22.71 5.17
C SER A 114 35.05 21.96 4.43
N GLN A 115 35.97 22.70 3.84
CA GLN A 115 37.15 22.14 3.16
C GLN A 115 37.95 21.21 4.07
N ARG A 116 38.07 21.55 5.37
CA ARG A 116 38.75 20.72 6.38
C ARG A 116 38.07 19.35 6.55
N VAL A 117 36.75 19.32 6.53
CA VAL A 117 35.99 18.06 6.65
C VAL A 117 36.20 17.18 5.42
N LEU A 118 36.21 17.76 4.23
CA LEU A 118 36.52 17.04 2.98
C LEU A 118 37.95 16.51 2.98
N MET A 119 38.94 17.31 3.38
CA MET A 119 40.30 16.87 3.48
C MET A 119 40.47 15.70 4.46
N ALA A 120 39.82 15.74 5.60
CA ALA A 120 39.84 14.63 6.57
C ALA A 120 39.26 13.35 6.00
N HIS A 121 38.15 13.42 5.25
CA HIS A 121 37.56 12.26 4.58
C HIS A 121 38.50 11.66 3.53
N LEU A 122 39.11 12.50 2.70
CA LEU A 122 40.06 12.08 1.65
C LEU A 122 41.38 11.54 2.21
N ALA A 123 41.85 12.06 3.33
CA ALA A 123 43.05 11.56 4.02
C ALA A 123 42.79 10.22 4.72
N GLY A 124 41.65 10.03 5.34
CA GLY A 124 41.23 8.80 6.01
C GLY A 124 42.19 8.40 7.15
N GLU A 125 42.46 9.32 8.07
CA GLU A 125 43.42 9.13 9.15
C GLU A 125 42.80 8.42 10.36
N LYS A 126 41.48 8.45 10.49
CA LYS A 126 40.76 7.93 11.65
C LYS A 126 40.37 6.47 11.52
N THR A 127 40.86 5.65 12.43
CA THR A 127 40.62 4.21 12.46
C THR A 127 39.19 3.85 12.83
N ASP A 128 38.47 4.74 13.56
CA ASP A 128 37.04 4.56 13.90
C ASP A 128 36.08 4.95 12.76
N SER A 129 36.60 5.34 11.60
CA SER A 129 35.86 5.82 10.45
C SER A 129 34.96 7.01 10.75
N SER A 130 35.24 7.83 11.78
CA SER A 130 34.47 9.03 12.11
C SER A 130 34.76 10.23 11.18
N ASP A 131 35.73 10.10 10.28
CA ASP A 131 36.00 11.01 9.16
C ASP A 131 35.23 10.66 7.88
N VAL A 132 34.55 9.51 7.83
CA VAL A 132 33.71 9.15 6.70
C VAL A 132 32.48 10.04 6.67
N ILE A 133 32.24 10.71 5.53
CA ILE A 133 31.12 11.62 5.37
C ILE A 133 30.21 11.21 4.20
N GLY A 134 28.95 11.61 4.31
CA GLY A 134 27.97 11.53 3.25
C GLY A 134 27.41 12.91 2.92
N ILE A 135 27.01 13.08 1.66
CA ILE A 135 26.44 14.32 1.14
C ILE A 135 24.98 14.11 0.69
N TYR A 136 24.18 15.17 0.76
CA TYR A 136 22.80 15.18 0.28
C TYR A 136 22.75 15.71 -1.16
N PRO A 137 22.47 14.87 -2.17
CA PRO A 137 22.51 15.27 -3.58
C PRO A 137 21.38 16.21 -4.00
N LEU A 138 20.22 16.16 -3.31
CA LEU A 138 19.08 17.02 -3.59
C LEU A 138 19.31 18.41 -2.98
N LEU A 139 19.38 19.44 -3.83
CA LEU A 139 19.58 20.81 -3.43
C LEU A 139 18.28 21.46 -2.94
N PRO A 140 18.33 22.60 -2.20
CA PRO A 140 17.13 23.27 -1.66
C PRO A 140 16.14 23.77 -2.72
N ASP A 141 16.57 23.93 -3.97
CA ASP A 141 15.79 24.33 -5.13
C ASP A 141 15.26 23.15 -5.96
N ASP A 142 15.24 21.94 -5.38
CA ASP A 142 14.84 20.68 -6.02
C ASP A 142 15.69 20.27 -7.23
N THR A 143 16.93 20.78 -7.34
CA THR A 143 17.87 20.40 -8.40
C THR A 143 18.93 19.43 -7.88
N CYS A 144 19.69 18.83 -8.81
CA CYS A 144 20.87 18.02 -8.50
C CYS A 144 21.95 18.19 -9.59
N ARG A 145 23.21 17.89 -9.22
CA ARG A 145 24.37 18.01 -10.14
C ARG A 145 24.90 16.67 -10.60
N PHE A 146 24.40 15.59 -10.02
CA PHE A 146 24.72 14.22 -10.43
C PHE A 146 23.54 13.28 -10.11
N LEU A 147 23.53 12.17 -10.82
CA LEU A 147 22.68 11.03 -10.56
C LEU A 147 23.59 9.84 -10.22
N VAL A 148 23.22 9.06 -9.21
CA VAL A 148 24.00 7.87 -8.85
C VAL A 148 23.08 6.68 -8.65
N PHE A 149 23.46 5.53 -9.21
CA PHE A 149 22.81 4.23 -8.99
C PHE A 149 23.60 3.48 -7.92
N ASP A 150 22.90 3.02 -6.90
CA ASP A 150 23.44 2.32 -5.75
C ASP A 150 23.12 0.82 -5.87
N PHE A 151 24.16 0.00 -5.90
CA PHE A 151 24.08 -1.46 -6.00
C PHE A 151 24.73 -2.08 -4.77
N ASP A 152 23.96 -2.81 -3.97
CA ASP A 152 24.43 -3.48 -2.76
C ASP A 152 24.10 -4.98 -2.80
N ASP A 153 25.00 -5.82 -2.34
CA ASP A 153 24.73 -7.23 -2.12
C ASP A 153 24.05 -7.40 -0.77
N HIS A 154 22.84 -7.93 -0.78
CA HIS A 154 22.03 -8.17 0.44
C HIS A 154 21.99 -9.62 0.87
N GLU A 155 22.60 -10.53 0.10
CA GLU A 155 22.67 -11.97 0.46
C GLU A 155 23.79 -12.25 1.45
N ALA A 156 23.57 -13.24 2.31
CA ALA A 156 24.53 -13.61 3.37
C ALA A 156 25.81 -14.28 2.83
N SER A 157 25.84 -14.63 1.54
CA SER A 157 27.01 -15.18 0.85
C SER A 157 27.55 -14.15 -0.14
N PRO A 158 28.84 -13.80 -0.12
CA PRO A 158 29.40 -12.86 -1.06
C PRO A 158 29.32 -13.41 -2.49
N GLY A 159 28.36 -12.88 -3.26
CA GLY A 159 28.17 -13.19 -4.68
C GLY A 159 28.75 -12.11 -5.59
N THR A 160 28.85 -12.39 -6.89
CA THR A 160 29.26 -11.44 -7.93
C THR A 160 28.06 -10.80 -8.65
N ALA A 161 26.84 -11.07 -8.23
CA ALA A 161 25.61 -10.63 -8.90
C ALA A 161 25.53 -9.10 -9.06
N TRP A 162 25.98 -8.33 -8.08
CA TRP A 162 26.02 -6.86 -8.18
C TRP A 162 27.00 -6.36 -9.24
N GLN A 163 28.09 -7.10 -9.53
CA GLN A 163 29.03 -6.78 -10.61
C GLN A 163 28.38 -6.98 -11.98
N GLU A 164 27.62 -8.07 -12.16
CA GLU A 164 26.88 -8.35 -13.40
C GLU A 164 25.85 -7.24 -13.69
N ASP A 165 25.10 -6.79 -12.66
CA ASP A 165 24.12 -5.73 -12.79
C ASP A 165 24.78 -4.38 -13.16
N VAL A 166 25.91 -4.05 -12.54
CA VAL A 166 26.67 -2.82 -12.85
C VAL A 166 27.29 -2.87 -14.23
N ASP A 167 27.85 -4.01 -14.64
CA ASP A 167 28.45 -4.19 -15.97
C ASP A 167 27.38 -4.12 -17.07
N ALA A 168 26.18 -4.63 -16.78
CA ALA A 168 25.01 -4.41 -17.63
C ALA A 168 24.70 -2.92 -17.79
N LEU A 169 24.69 -2.14 -16.70
CA LEU A 169 24.47 -0.68 -16.76
C LEU A 169 25.60 0.03 -17.54
N ARG A 170 26.89 -0.33 -17.30
CA ARG A 170 28.02 0.20 -18.10
C ARG A 170 27.83 0.00 -19.59
N LYS A 171 27.47 -1.22 -19.99
CA LYS A 171 27.23 -1.58 -21.40
C LYS A 171 26.11 -0.75 -22.00
N ILE A 172 25.01 -0.55 -21.29
CA ILE A 172 23.90 0.29 -21.73
C ILE A 172 24.35 1.73 -21.89
N CYS A 173 25.07 2.27 -20.92
CA CYS A 173 25.59 3.63 -20.95
C CYS A 173 26.52 3.83 -22.17
N SER A 174 27.48 2.91 -22.38
CA SER A 174 28.39 2.93 -23.50
C SER A 174 27.69 2.89 -24.87
N GLN A 175 26.71 1.98 -25.03
CA GLN A 175 25.94 1.85 -26.27
C GLN A 175 25.09 3.08 -26.61
N ASN A 176 24.76 3.91 -25.63
CA ASN A 176 23.89 5.09 -25.77
C ASN A 176 24.64 6.41 -25.57
N ALA A 177 25.97 6.38 -25.58
CA ALA A 177 26.84 7.56 -25.39
C ALA A 177 26.57 8.32 -24.09
N VAL A 178 26.25 7.61 -23.02
CA VAL A 178 26.05 8.15 -21.66
C VAL A 178 27.33 7.94 -20.86
N PRO A 179 28.07 8.99 -20.47
CA PRO A 179 29.21 8.85 -19.57
C PRO A 179 28.81 8.29 -18.21
N CYS A 180 29.38 7.15 -17.83
CA CYS A 180 29.08 6.46 -16.57
C CYS A 180 30.38 6.08 -15.85
N TYR A 181 30.51 6.43 -14.59
CA TYR A 181 31.71 6.26 -13.78
C TYR A 181 31.40 5.38 -12.60
N VAL A 182 32.05 4.20 -12.53
CA VAL A 182 31.74 3.19 -11.49
C VAL A 182 32.78 3.24 -10.37
N GLU A 183 32.29 3.37 -9.17
CA GLU A 183 33.04 3.30 -7.92
C GLU A 183 32.69 2.02 -7.18
N ARG A 184 33.68 1.25 -6.76
CA ARG A 184 33.48 0.17 -5.76
C ARG A 184 33.15 0.81 -4.42
N SER A 185 32.08 0.37 -3.77
CA SER A 185 31.64 0.91 -2.49
C SER A 185 32.70 0.79 -1.39
N ARG A 186 32.54 1.55 -0.33
CA ARG A 186 33.48 1.52 0.81
C ARG A 186 33.57 0.15 1.47
N SER A 187 32.49 -0.62 1.50
CA SER A 187 32.45 -1.98 2.05
C SER A 187 33.16 -3.02 1.17
N GLY A 188 33.27 -2.74 -0.13
CA GLY A 188 33.76 -3.69 -1.13
C GLY A 188 32.69 -4.65 -1.67
N SER A 189 31.48 -4.69 -1.07
CA SER A 189 30.40 -5.60 -1.43
C SER A 189 29.29 -4.94 -2.23
N GLY A 190 29.59 -3.87 -2.97
CA GLY A 190 28.64 -3.14 -3.81
C GLY A 190 29.35 -2.08 -4.64
N ALA A 191 28.61 -1.32 -5.41
CA ALA A 191 29.14 -0.24 -6.25
C ALA A 191 28.17 0.91 -6.42
N HIS A 192 28.72 2.08 -6.73
CA HIS A 192 27.99 3.26 -7.15
C HIS A 192 28.32 3.61 -8.61
N ALA A 193 27.32 3.73 -9.45
CA ALA A 193 27.49 4.20 -10.83
C ALA A 193 27.05 5.67 -10.95
N TRP A 194 27.99 6.55 -11.25
CA TRP A 194 27.84 8.01 -11.22
C TRP A 194 27.65 8.59 -12.63
N LEU A 195 26.67 9.48 -12.77
CA LEU A 195 26.43 10.33 -13.94
C LEU A 195 26.49 11.78 -13.50
N PHE A 196 27.33 12.60 -14.11
CA PHE A 196 27.53 13.99 -13.72
C PHE A 196 26.90 14.94 -14.73
N PHE A 197 26.26 16.02 -14.25
CA PHE A 197 25.67 17.04 -15.08
C PHE A 197 26.55 18.31 -15.15
N ASP A 198 26.56 18.99 -16.29
CA ASP A 198 27.32 20.21 -16.51
C ASP A 198 26.78 21.41 -15.72
N ALA A 199 25.45 21.44 -15.50
CA ALA A 199 24.71 22.40 -14.68
C ALA A 199 23.73 21.70 -13.76
N PRO A 200 23.20 22.36 -12.73
CA PRO A 200 22.09 21.81 -11.93
C PRO A 200 20.86 21.55 -12.81
N ILE A 201 20.28 20.36 -12.70
CA ILE A 201 19.04 20.01 -13.40
C ILE A 201 17.97 19.62 -12.39
N PRO A 202 16.65 19.77 -12.69
CA PRO A 202 15.58 19.31 -11.82
C PRO A 202 15.76 17.83 -11.46
N ALA A 203 15.62 17.51 -10.17
CA ALA A 203 15.77 16.11 -9.72
C ALA A 203 14.72 15.19 -10.35
N GLU A 204 13.52 15.68 -10.62
CA GLU A 204 12.49 14.98 -11.40
C GLU A 204 13.02 14.55 -12.78
N LEU A 205 13.64 15.47 -13.51
CA LEU A 205 14.20 15.21 -14.84
C LEU A 205 15.35 14.20 -14.78
N ALA A 206 16.29 14.37 -13.82
CA ALA A 206 17.40 13.43 -13.61
C ALA A 206 16.89 12.02 -13.34
N ARG A 207 15.86 11.89 -12.51
CA ARG A 207 15.25 10.61 -12.15
C ARG A 207 14.49 9.98 -13.31
N ARG A 208 13.77 10.78 -14.09
CA ARG A 208 13.13 10.31 -15.34
C ARG A 208 14.15 9.78 -16.32
N PHE A 209 15.26 10.50 -16.51
CA PHE A 209 16.36 10.05 -17.36
C PHE A 209 16.98 8.73 -16.87
N GLY A 210 17.32 8.63 -15.58
CA GLY A 210 17.86 7.40 -15.00
C GLY A 210 16.90 6.20 -15.14
N SER A 211 15.60 6.42 -14.93
CA SER A 211 14.58 5.39 -15.13
C SER A 211 14.44 4.98 -16.60
N ALA A 212 14.51 5.94 -17.51
CA ALA A 212 14.46 5.70 -18.95
C ALA A 212 15.71 4.92 -19.42
N LEU A 213 16.89 5.24 -18.88
CA LEU A 213 18.13 4.53 -19.14
C LEU A 213 18.08 3.06 -18.68
N LEU A 214 17.58 2.80 -17.48
CA LEU A 214 17.35 1.42 -16.99
C LEU A 214 16.33 0.67 -17.86
N THR A 215 15.29 1.37 -18.32
CA THR A 215 14.28 0.80 -19.22
C THR A 215 14.89 0.43 -20.57
N LYS A 216 15.71 1.33 -21.15
CA LYS A 216 16.43 1.08 -22.40
C LYS A 216 17.39 -0.09 -22.27
N GLY A 217 18.01 -0.22 -21.12
CA GLY A 217 18.89 -1.36 -20.83
C GLY A 217 18.17 -2.70 -20.82
N ALA A 218 16.98 -2.72 -20.27
CA ALA A 218 16.14 -3.92 -20.27
C ALA A 218 15.73 -4.39 -21.68
N GLU A 219 15.91 -3.58 -22.72
CA GLU A 219 15.70 -3.98 -24.12
C GLU A 219 16.88 -4.78 -24.71
N SER A 220 18.09 -4.60 -24.20
CA SER A 220 19.32 -5.11 -24.79
C SER A 220 20.06 -6.14 -23.95
N VAL A 221 19.79 -6.23 -22.67
CA VAL A 221 20.45 -7.13 -21.71
C VAL A 221 19.42 -7.88 -20.90
N ASN A 222 19.65 -9.16 -20.66
CA ASN A 222 18.83 -9.96 -19.74
C ASN A 222 19.13 -9.51 -18.30
N LEU A 223 18.52 -8.41 -17.87
CA LEU A 223 18.64 -7.91 -16.53
C LEU A 223 17.77 -8.81 -15.65
N LYS A 224 18.36 -9.90 -15.18
CA LYS A 224 17.74 -10.73 -14.16
C LYS A 224 17.53 -9.86 -12.91
N ASP A 225 16.29 -9.51 -12.69
CA ASP A 225 15.73 -9.03 -11.41
C ASP A 225 16.25 -7.72 -10.81
N PHE A 226 17.37 -7.11 -11.22
CA PHE A 226 18.01 -6.00 -10.50
C PHE A 226 17.99 -6.18 -8.98
N LYS A 227 18.19 -7.41 -8.49
CA LYS A 227 18.13 -7.73 -7.05
C LYS A 227 19.13 -6.91 -6.24
N THR A 228 20.23 -6.57 -6.84
CA THR A 228 21.32 -5.80 -6.20
C THR A 228 21.17 -4.30 -6.35
N TYR A 229 20.25 -3.83 -7.23
CA TYR A 229 19.94 -2.41 -7.38
C TYR A 229 19.09 -1.92 -6.20
N ASP A 230 19.72 -1.18 -5.26
CA ASP A 230 19.00 -0.64 -4.09
C ASP A 230 18.22 0.63 -4.47
N ARG A 231 18.87 1.61 -5.09
CA ARG A 231 18.23 2.90 -5.36
C ARG A 231 19.03 3.80 -6.32
N MET A 232 18.35 4.83 -6.77
CA MET A 232 18.88 5.96 -7.50
C MET A 232 18.86 7.21 -6.62
N LEU A 233 19.92 7.97 -6.59
CA LEU A 233 20.04 9.17 -5.78
C LEU A 233 20.29 10.41 -6.67
N PRO A 234 19.54 11.52 -6.48
CA PRO A 234 18.56 11.76 -5.43
C PRO A 234 17.35 10.82 -5.54
N ALA A 235 16.88 10.28 -4.40
CA ALA A 235 15.76 9.37 -4.37
C ALA A 235 14.40 10.10 -4.40
N GLN A 236 14.38 11.41 -4.24
CA GLN A 236 13.20 12.26 -4.18
C GLN A 236 13.25 13.31 -5.28
N GLU A 237 12.11 13.73 -5.77
CA GLU A 237 11.96 14.79 -6.78
C GLU A 237 11.89 16.16 -6.15
N HIS A 238 11.30 16.22 -4.95
CA HIS A 238 11.18 17.44 -4.16
C HIS A 238 11.72 17.23 -2.75
N LEU A 239 12.32 18.27 -2.20
CA LEU A 239 12.81 18.25 -0.83
C LEU A 239 11.62 18.33 0.13
N PRO A 240 11.43 17.36 1.06
CA PRO A 240 10.38 17.45 2.06
C PRO A 240 10.56 18.71 2.92
N GLU A 241 9.47 19.35 3.30
CA GLU A 241 9.50 20.54 4.15
C GLU A 241 10.27 20.27 5.45
N GLY A 242 11.33 21.03 5.69
CA GLY A 242 12.25 20.81 6.83
C GLY A 242 13.11 19.54 6.76
N GLY A 243 13.02 18.74 5.69
CA GLY A 243 13.79 17.53 5.47
C GLY A 243 15.17 17.78 4.83
N LEU A 244 16.01 16.76 4.83
CA LEU A 244 17.37 16.80 4.24
C LEU A 244 17.48 16.02 2.93
N GLY A 245 16.49 15.20 2.60
CA GLY A 245 16.58 14.23 1.51
C GLY A 245 17.42 13.00 1.87
N ASN A 246 17.65 12.14 0.88
CA ASN A 246 18.52 10.98 1.02
C ASN A 246 19.99 11.39 0.83
N LEU A 247 20.89 10.68 1.49
CA LEU A 247 22.33 10.92 1.38
C LEU A 247 23.06 9.79 0.66
N ILE A 248 24.23 10.10 0.08
CA ILE A 248 25.20 9.14 -0.42
C ILE A 248 26.55 9.32 0.29
N ALA A 249 27.23 8.22 0.57
CA ALA A 249 28.61 8.27 1.02
C ALA A 249 29.51 8.84 -0.09
N LEU A 250 30.44 9.74 0.24
CA LEU A 250 31.38 10.25 -0.72
C LEU A 250 32.46 9.22 -1.07
N PRO A 251 32.89 9.13 -2.35
CA PRO A 251 33.98 8.24 -2.78
C PRO A 251 35.36 8.73 -2.34
N LEU A 252 36.37 7.94 -2.64
CA LEU A 252 37.79 8.22 -2.37
C LEU A 252 38.10 8.42 -0.88
N GLN A 253 37.39 7.77 0.02
CA GLN A 253 37.71 7.79 1.44
C GLN A 253 39.05 7.15 1.68
N GLY A 254 39.99 7.87 2.27
CA GLY A 254 41.39 7.50 2.28
C GLY A 254 41.74 6.14 2.91
N GLN A 255 41.06 5.74 4.00
CA GLN A 255 41.27 4.43 4.61
C GLN A 255 40.77 3.27 3.73
N ALA A 256 39.57 3.41 3.15
CA ALA A 256 39.01 2.40 2.25
C ALA A 256 39.78 2.34 0.92
N LEU A 257 40.27 3.49 0.44
CA LEU A 257 41.04 3.58 -0.79
C LEU A 257 42.36 2.77 -0.69
N ARG A 258 43.00 2.72 0.48
CA ARG A 258 44.20 1.87 0.70
C ARG A 258 43.89 0.36 0.57
N GLN A 259 42.60 -0.01 0.62
CA GLN A 259 42.11 -1.38 0.41
C GLN A 259 41.47 -1.57 -0.97
N SER A 260 41.73 -0.65 -1.90
CA SER A 260 41.10 -0.62 -3.24
C SER A 260 39.56 -0.53 -3.21
N ASN A 261 38.96 -0.08 -2.10
CA ASN A 261 37.56 0.21 -1.91
C ASN A 261 37.35 1.73 -1.92
N SER A 262 36.08 2.18 -2.07
CA SER A 262 35.75 3.60 -2.29
C SER A 262 36.53 4.19 -3.47
N ALA A 263 36.82 3.36 -4.48
CA ALA A 263 37.70 3.64 -5.61
C ALA A 263 36.96 3.45 -6.93
N PHE A 264 37.22 4.31 -7.90
CA PHE A 264 36.78 4.10 -9.27
C PHE A 264 37.53 2.93 -9.89
N VAL A 265 36.80 2.10 -10.64
CA VAL A 265 37.29 0.82 -11.15
C VAL A 265 37.03 0.72 -12.66
N ASP A 266 37.92 -0.02 -13.33
CA ASP A 266 37.81 -0.35 -14.75
C ASP A 266 36.75 -1.45 -15.04
N GLU A 267 36.66 -1.87 -16.30
CA GLU A 267 35.71 -2.93 -16.72
C GLU A 267 36.06 -4.32 -16.16
N ASN A 268 37.31 -4.52 -15.68
CA ASN A 268 37.77 -5.73 -15.03
C ASN A 268 37.74 -5.63 -13.48
N TRP A 269 37.07 -4.61 -12.97
CA TRP A 269 36.94 -4.33 -11.54
C TRP A 269 38.26 -4.01 -10.82
N ASN A 270 39.30 -3.62 -11.54
CA ASN A 270 40.55 -3.14 -10.95
C ASN A 270 40.46 -1.63 -10.67
N ALA A 271 40.93 -1.22 -9.49
CA ALA A 271 41.00 0.19 -9.15
C ALA A 271 42.00 0.92 -10.07
N TYR A 272 41.62 2.06 -10.64
CA TYR A 272 42.54 2.91 -11.40
C TYR A 272 43.73 3.31 -10.51
N PRO A 273 44.98 3.17 -11.00
CA PRO A 273 46.16 3.49 -10.19
C PRO A 273 46.18 4.93 -9.73
N ASN A 274 45.79 5.88 -10.61
CA ASN A 274 45.69 7.29 -10.27
C ASN A 274 44.22 7.76 -10.31
N GLN A 275 43.58 7.68 -9.17
CA GLN A 275 42.16 8.08 -9.02
C GLN A 275 41.93 9.56 -9.34
N TRP A 276 42.88 10.43 -9.04
CA TRP A 276 42.76 11.86 -9.27
C TRP A 276 42.81 12.24 -10.73
N GLU A 277 43.67 11.59 -11.55
CA GLU A 277 43.67 11.77 -13.00
C GLU A 277 42.38 11.23 -13.61
N TYR A 278 41.93 10.07 -13.14
CA TYR A 278 40.68 9.49 -13.64
C TYR A 278 39.48 10.43 -13.41
N ILE A 279 39.27 10.96 -12.20
CA ILE A 279 38.13 11.86 -11.96
C ILE A 279 38.28 13.22 -12.65
N LYS A 280 39.49 13.65 -13.05
CA LYS A 280 39.69 14.83 -13.90
C LYS A 280 39.21 14.62 -15.34
N SER A 281 39.21 13.38 -15.84
CA SER A 281 38.74 13.02 -17.17
C SER A 281 37.20 12.89 -17.28
N VAL A 282 36.45 13.10 -16.17
CA VAL A 282 35.01 12.97 -16.13
C VAL A 282 34.31 13.94 -17.12
N GLN A 283 33.55 13.38 -18.03
CA GLN A 283 32.68 14.12 -18.93
C GLN A 283 31.32 14.34 -18.26
N LYS A 284 30.76 15.52 -18.46
CA LYS A 284 29.47 15.91 -17.91
C LYS A 284 28.40 15.93 -18.97
N ILE A 285 27.18 15.60 -18.57
CA ILE A 285 26.02 15.46 -19.44
C ILE A 285 25.23 16.78 -19.43
N GLY A 286 24.95 17.35 -20.63
CA GLY A 286 24.17 18.56 -20.75
C GLY A 286 22.65 18.33 -20.56
N LYS A 287 21.96 19.33 -20.05
CA LYS A 287 20.52 19.29 -19.77
C LYS A 287 19.68 18.90 -20.99
N ALA A 288 20.00 19.46 -22.18
CA ALA A 288 19.29 19.16 -23.42
C ALA A 288 19.37 17.67 -23.81
N PHE A 289 20.54 17.04 -23.63
CA PHE A 289 20.71 15.60 -23.84
C PHE A 289 19.83 14.79 -22.89
N VAL A 290 19.77 15.20 -21.62
CA VAL A 290 18.94 14.52 -20.59
C VAL A 290 17.46 14.62 -20.96
N GLU A 291 16.99 15.80 -21.39
CA GLU A 291 15.60 16.02 -21.82
C GLU A 291 15.23 15.18 -23.04
N GLU A 292 16.09 15.21 -24.09
CA GLU A 292 15.89 14.42 -25.32
C GLU A 292 15.80 12.92 -25.02
N LYS A 293 16.78 12.38 -24.29
CA LYS A 293 16.84 10.93 -24.03
C LYS A 293 15.76 10.47 -23.04
N ALA A 294 15.41 11.28 -22.04
CA ALA A 294 14.29 11.00 -21.15
C ALA A 294 12.95 10.93 -21.90
N ALA A 295 12.74 11.81 -22.87
CA ALA A 295 11.55 11.79 -23.71
C ALA A 295 11.55 10.58 -24.67
N LEU A 296 12.66 10.33 -25.36
CA LEU A 296 12.80 9.27 -26.38
C LEU A 296 12.66 7.87 -25.77
N TRP A 297 13.35 7.60 -24.64
CA TRP A 297 13.38 6.27 -24.01
C TRP A 297 12.24 6.05 -23.03
N GLY A 298 11.60 7.12 -22.53
CA GLY A 298 10.48 7.05 -21.59
C GLY A 298 9.11 6.90 -22.25
N ALA A 299 8.99 7.00 -23.56
CA ALA A 299 7.73 7.00 -24.31
C ALA A 299 6.92 5.68 -24.20
N GLY A 300 7.55 4.58 -23.78
CA GLY A 300 6.94 3.25 -23.63
C GLY A 300 6.55 2.87 -22.18
N GLY A 301 6.56 3.82 -21.23
CA GLY A 301 6.42 3.52 -19.81
C GLY A 301 7.75 3.10 -19.17
N SER A 302 8.29 3.90 -18.25
CA SER A 302 9.60 3.65 -17.65
C SER A 302 9.53 2.69 -16.47
N LEU A 303 10.48 1.74 -16.40
CA LEU A 303 10.75 0.96 -15.18
C LEU A 303 11.04 1.94 -14.04
N GLY A 304 10.17 1.95 -13.04
CA GLY A 304 10.40 2.71 -11.81
C GLY A 304 9.86 4.13 -11.74
N THR A 305 9.16 4.64 -12.74
CA THR A 305 8.21 5.73 -12.54
C THR A 305 6.82 5.12 -12.32
N LEU A 306 6.20 5.43 -11.18
CA LEU A 306 4.77 5.24 -11.04
C LEU A 306 4.07 6.15 -12.05
N SER A 307 3.37 5.58 -13.04
CA SER A 307 2.08 6.16 -13.32
C SER A 307 1.32 6.09 -11.99
N LYS A 308 0.80 7.21 -11.48
CA LYS A 308 -0.26 7.18 -10.47
C LYS A 308 -1.19 6.07 -10.93
N THR A 309 -1.62 5.21 -10.01
CA THR A 309 -2.79 4.35 -10.23
C THR A 309 -3.93 5.30 -10.55
N GLU A 310 -4.00 5.68 -11.82
CA GLU A 310 -5.21 6.22 -12.40
C GLU A 310 -6.21 5.11 -12.21
N ASP A 311 -7.33 5.43 -11.59
CA ASP A 311 -8.43 4.52 -11.37
C ASP A 311 -8.63 3.67 -12.62
N MET A 312 -8.89 2.36 -12.44
CA MET A 312 -9.07 1.42 -13.57
C MET A 312 -10.15 1.87 -14.56
N GLU A 313 -10.95 2.88 -14.22
CA GLU A 313 -11.91 3.55 -15.10
C GLU A 313 -11.29 4.46 -16.18
N GLU A 314 -10.02 4.92 -16.01
CA GLU A 314 -9.32 5.68 -17.06
C GLU A 314 -8.55 4.82 -18.07
N ALA A 315 -8.32 3.54 -17.77
CA ALA A 315 -7.59 2.63 -18.67
C ALA A 315 -8.37 2.22 -19.93
N GLU A 316 -9.68 2.49 -19.98
CA GLU A 316 -10.56 2.11 -21.11
C GLU A 316 -10.81 3.23 -22.11
N LYS A 317 -10.03 4.31 -22.11
CA LYS A 317 -10.19 5.34 -23.14
C LYS A 317 -9.61 4.85 -24.49
N PRO A 318 -10.44 4.60 -25.52
CA PRO A 318 -10.02 3.95 -26.79
C PRO A 318 -8.91 4.72 -27.54
N TRP A 319 -8.69 5.97 -27.18
CA TRP A 319 -7.68 6.85 -27.80
C TRP A 319 -6.32 6.83 -27.08
N LYS A 320 -6.20 6.17 -25.91
CA LYS A 320 -4.92 5.92 -25.22
C LYS A 320 -4.43 4.50 -25.55
N LYS A 321 -3.91 4.29 -26.77
CA LYS A 321 -3.21 3.03 -27.09
C LYS A 321 -1.92 2.95 -26.26
N SER A 322 -1.86 1.98 -25.34
CA SER A 322 -0.60 1.60 -24.71
C SER A 322 0.35 1.07 -25.81
N PRO A 323 1.60 1.54 -25.87
CA PRO A 323 2.54 1.03 -26.86
C PRO A 323 2.73 -0.47 -26.68
N THR A 324 2.63 -1.23 -27.76
CA THR A 324 2.86 -2.68 -27.76
C THR A 324 4.31 -2.94 -27.40
N LEU A 325 4.55 -3.57 -26.23
CA LEU A 325 5.89 -3.92 -25.75
C LEU A 325 6.51 -5.09 -26.53
N PHE A 326 5.67 -5.85 -27.26
CA PHE A 326 6.06 -7.02 -28.02
C PHE A 326 6.30 -6.62 -29.49
N ARG A 327 7.30 -7.23 -30.14
CA ARG A 327 7.59 -7.04 -31.55
C ARG A 327 7.89 -8.39 -32.19
N ALA A 328 7.39 -8.65 -33.40
CA ALA A 328 7.59 -9.88 -34.13
C ALA A 328 9.08 -10.24 -34.29
N GLU A 329 9.94 -9.26 -34.54
CA GLU A 329 11.40 -9.41 -34.67
C GLU A 329 12.13 -9.94 -33.42
N ASP A 330 11.47 -10.00 -32.25
CA ASP A 330 12.06 -10.47 -31.00
C ASP A 330 11.86 -11.97 -30.76
N ALA A 331 11.06 -12.63 -31.59
CA ALA A 331 10.89 -14.07 -31.59
C ALA A 331 11.52 -14.67 -32.87
N ALA A 332 12.66 -15.31 -32.75
CA ALA A 332 13.31 -15.98 -33.89
C ALA A 332 12.55 -17.25 -34.32
N GLN A 333 11.74 -17.79 -33.42
CA GLN A 333 10.83 -18.94 -33.65
C GLN A 333 9.59 -18.77 -32.79
N PRO A 334 8.46 -19.41 -33.16
CA PRO A 334 7.24 -19.40 -32.36
C PRO A 334 7.52 -19.86 -30.92
N PRO A 335 7.25 -19.07 -29.87
CA PRO A 335 7.40 -19.55 -28.51
C PRO A 335 6.45 -20.70 -28.18
N SER A 336 6.98 -21.74 -27.52
CA SER A 336 6.17 -22.82 -26.95
C SER A 336 5.64 -22.39 -25.58
N ILE A 337 4.34 -22.43 -25.41
CA ILE A 337 3.62 -22.02 -24.22
C ILE A 337 2.86 -23.22 -23.68
N THR A 338 3.07 -23.56 -22.40
CA THR A 338 2.34 -24.63 -21.71
C THR A 338 1.53 -24.04 -20.55
N LEU A 339 0.23 -24.33 -20.55
CA LEU A 339 -0.65 -24.01 -19.43
C LEU A 339 -0.68 -25.21 -18.46
N ALA A 340 -0.30 -24.98 -17.20
CA ALA A 340 -0.32 -25.99 -16.13
C ALA A 340 -0.78 -25.35 -14.81
N ASN A 341 -0.01 -25.42 -13.73
CA ASN A 341 -0.26 -24.65 -12.50
C ASN A 341 0.00 -23.15 -12.66
N GLY A 342 0.53 -22.73 -13.81
CA GLY A 342 0.77 -21.38 -14.32
C GLY A 342 0.98 -21.44 -15.81
N ILE A 343 1.70 -20.46 -16.36
CA ILE A 343 2.02 -20.36 -17.78
C ILE A 343 3.53 -20.53 -17.93
N TYR A 344 3.97 -21.54 -18.63
CA TYR A 344 5.39 -21.81 -18.91
C TYR A 344 5.71 -21.44 -20.34
N ILE A 345 6.63 -20.50 -20.56
CA ILE A 345 7.02 -19.99 -21.86
C ILE A 345 8.48 -20.34 -22.08
N ALA A 346 8.78 -21.16 -23.08
CA ALA A 346 10.15 -21.52 -23.45
C ALA A 346 10.93 -20.26 -23.88
N THR A 347 12.13 -20.05 -23.30
CA THR A 347 12.96 -18.87 -23.60
C THR A 347 13.79 -19.02 -24.87
N THR A 348 13.89 -20.22 -25.42
CA THR A 348 14.65 -20.54 -26.62
C THR A 348 14.14 -19.74 -27.81
N GLY A 349 15.03 -19.02 -28.49
CA GLY A 349 14.69 -18.19 -29.64
C GLY A 349 14.05 -16.84 -29.33
N LEU A 350 13.84 -16.51 -28.05
CA LEU A 350 13.31 -15.21 -27.63
C LEU A 350 14.45 -14.24 -27.32
N LYS A 351 14.41 -13.05 -27.92
CA LYS A 351 15.34 -11.97 -27.56
C LYS A 351 15.07 -11.47 -26.12
N PRO A 352 16.10 -10.95 -25.43
CA PRO A 352 15.96 -10.42 -24.06
C PRO A 352 14.83 -9.42 -23.88
N ARG A 353 14.54 -8.58 -24.89
CA ARG A 353 13.44 -7.62 -24.86
C ARG A 353 12.08 -8.28 -24.68
N LEU A 354 11.78 -9.33 -25.46
CA LEU A 354 10.52 -10.06 -25.36
C LEU A 354 10.42 -10.83 -24.03
N GLN A 355 11.52 -11.49 -23.61
CA GLN A 355 11.56 -12.16 -22.32
C GLN A 355 11.25 -11.21 -21.16
N ASN A 356 11.87 -10.00 -21.15
CA ASN A 356 11.60 -8.99 -20.12
C ASN A 356 10.18 -8.44 -20.22
N ALA A 357 9.65 -8.27 -21.43
CA ALA A 357 8.26 -7.84 -21.62
C ALA A 357 7.25 -8.88 -21.10
N LEU A 358 7.52 -10.18 -21.28
CA LEU A 358 6.73 -11.27 -20.71
C LEU A 358 6.78 -11.26 -19.17
N ARG A 359 7.97 -11.12 -18.56
CA ARG A 359 8.11 -11.00 -17.09
C ARG A 359 7.33 -9.82 -16.52
N ARG A 360 7.28 -8.69 -17.25
CA ARG A 360 6.51 -7.49 -16.84
C ARG A 360 5.01 -7.76 -16.72
N LEU A 361 4.45 -8.74 -17.40
CA LEU A 361 3.03 -9.11 -17.26
C LEU A 361 2.70 -9.56 -15.82
N ALA A 362 3.67 -10.18 -15.13
CA ALA A 362 3.54 -10.65 -13.76
C ALA A 362 4.22 -9.73 -12.73
N ALA A 363 4.55 -8.50 -13.11
CA ALA A 363 5.24 -7.55 -12.24
C ALA A 363 4.39 -6.29 -12.00
N TYR A 364 4.44 -5.77 -10.76
CA TYR A 364 3.78 -4.52 -10.39
C TYR A 364 4.56 -3.75 -9.33
N SER A 365 4.33 -2.43 -9.26
CA SER A 365 4.96 -1.57 -8.26
C SER A 365 4.49 -1.92 -6.84
N ASN A 366 5.42 -2.07 -5.89
CA ASN A 366 5.11 -2.45 -4.51
C ASN A 366 4.52 -1.26 -3.71
N PRO A 367 3.22 -1.26 -3.36
CA PRO A 367 2.60 -0.14 -2.66
C PRO A 367 3.21 0.13 -1.28
N GLU A 368 3.68 -0.92 -0.59
CA GLU A 368 4.32 -0.79 0.72
C GLU A 368 5.64 0.01 0.64
N PHE A 369 6.44 -0.24 -0.40
CA PHE A 369 7.68 0.50 -0.66
C PHE A 369 7.38 1.99 -0.78
N TYR A 370 6.42 2.36 -1.63
CA TYR A 370 6.09 3.77 -1.88
C TYR A 370 5.40 4.43 -0.69
N LYS A 371 4.55 3.72 0.03
CA LYS A 371 3.92 4.20 1.26
C LYS A 371 4.96 4.50 2.35
N LYS A 372 5.91 3.58 2.59
CA LYS A 372 6.98 3.81 3.56
C LYS A 372 7.92 4.91 3.12
N LYS A 373 8.23 4.98 1.82
CA LYS A 373 9.04 6.05 1.24
C LYS A 373 8.39 7.43 1.41
N ALA A 374 7.09 7.55 1.13
CA ALA A 374 6.34 8.78 1.32
C ALA A 374 6.28 9.23 2.79
N LEU A 375 6.28 8.29 3.73
CA LEU A 375 6.30 8.53 5.17
C LEU A 375 7.71 8.74 5.74
N GLY A 376 8.77 8.68 4.90
CA GLY A 376 10.16 8.84 5.33
C GLY A 376 10.73 7.66 6.13
N PHE A 377 10.08 6.48 6.08
CA PHE A 377 10.59 5.26 6.70
C PHE A 377 11.63 4.57 5.80
N SER A 378 12.53 3.78 6.44
CA SER A 378 13.48 2.96 5.69
C SER A 378 12.75 1.91 4.83
N THR A 379 13.18 1.80 3.57
CA THR A 379 12.67 0.82 2.60
C THR A 379 13.66 -0.29 2.30
N ARG A 380 14.72 -0.42 3.09
CA ARG A 380 15.91 -1.26 2.83
C ARG A 380 15.60 -2.73 2.51
N ASN A 381 14.56 -3.31 3.09
CA ASN A 381 14.21 -4.74 2.89
C ASN A 381 12.87 -4.90 2.14
N ILE A 382 12.44 -3.89 1.40
CA ILE A 382 11.16 -3.91 0.70
C ILE A 382 11.45 -3.71 -0.77
N PRO A 383 11.19 -4.72 -1.62
CA PRO A 383 11.42 -4.61 -3.05
C PRO A 383 10.51 -3.52 -3.64
N ARG A 384 11.06 -2.78 -4.60
CA ARG A 384 10.34 -1.71 -5.29
C ARG A 384 9.27 -2.27 -6.23
N ILE A 385 9.57 -3.43 -6.84
CA ILE A 385 8.70 -4.15 -7.76
C ILE A 385 8.45 -5.52 -7.16
N VAL A 386 7.21 -5.96 -7.18
CA VAL A 386 6.82 -7.34 -6.86
C VAL A 386 6.72 -8.08 -8.19
N PHE A 387 7.50 -9.13 -8.35
CA PHE A 387 7.41 -10.07 -9.46
C PHE A 387 6.77 -11.36 -8.95
N CYS A 388 5.65 -11.74 -9.55
CA CYS A 388 4.86 -12.92 -9.17
C CYS A 388 5.17 -14.14 -10.02
N GLY A 389 6.13 -14.07 -10.95
CA GLY A 389 6.61 -15.17 -11.76
C GLY A 389 7.97 -15.68 -11.29
N GLU A 390 8.54 -16.63 -12.00
CA GLU A 390 9.90 -17.15 -11.77
C GLU A 390 10.52 -17.66 -13.08
N ASP A 391 11.83 -17.80 -13.11
CA ASP A 391 12.55 -18.43 -14.22
C ASP A 391 12.95 -19.84 -13.80
N VAL A 392 12.47 -20.88 -14.49
CA VAL A 392 12.68 -22.29 -14.15
C VAL A 392 13.12 -23.08 -15.38
N GLY A 393 14.30 -23.67 -15.36
CA GLY A 393 14.73 -24.68 -16.33
C GLY A 393 14.65 -24.25 -17.81
N GLY A 394 14.93 -22.97 -18.12
CA GLY A 394 14.83 -22.45 -19.48
C GLY A 394 13.43 -21.96 -19.87
N TYR A 395 12.52 -21.88 -18.91
CA TYR A 395 11.17 -21.32 -19.07
C TYR A 395 10.98 -20.09 -18.22
N ILE A 396 10.18 -19.14 -18.71
CA ILE A 396 9.58 -18.09 -17.89
C ILE A 396 8.24 -18.62 -17.38
N HIS A 397 8.09 -18.76 -16.07
CA HIS A 397 6.84 -19.12 -15.42
C HIS A 397 6.09 -17.88 -15.00
N LEU A 398 4.84 -17.72 -15.47
CA LEU A 398 3.94 -16.64 -15.10
C LEU A 398 2.69 -17.19 -14.41
N PRO A 399 2.07 -16.45 -13.47
CA PRO A 399 0.79 -16.82 -12.90
C PRO A 399 -0.29 -16.94 -13.97
N ARG A 400 -1.26 -17.83 -13.76
CA ARG A 400 -2.34 -18.15 -14.72
C ARG A 400 -3.17 -16.94 -15.14
N GLY A 401 -3.34 -15.95 -14.27
CA GLY A 401 -4.09 -14.71 -14.55
C GLY A 401 -3.46 -13.83 -15.62
N CYS A 402 -2.20 -14.08 -16.01
CA CYS A 402 -1.53 -13.36 -17.09
C CYS A 402 -1.89 -13.87 -18.49
N ALA A 403 -2.58 -15.03 -18.62
CA ALA A 403 -2.77 -15.72 -19.91
C ALA A 403 -3.45 -14.85 -20.97
N GLU A 404 -4.61 -14.27 -20.68
CA GLU A 404 -5.35 -13.45 -21.64
C GLU A 404 -4.57 -12.21 -22.09
N LYS A 405 -3.89 -11.55 -21.15
CA LYS A 405 -3.08 -10.37 -21.47
C LYS A 405 -1.86 -10.74 -22.31
N MET A 406 -1.26 -11.90 -22.04
CA MET A 406 -0.13 -12.41 -22.80
C MET A 406 -0.53 -12.76 -24.24
N THR A 407 -1.58 -13.57 -24.43
CA THR A 407 -2.05 -13.95 -25.75
C THR A 407 -2.49 -12.75 -26.57
N ALA A 408 -3.26 -11.84 -25.97
CA ALA A 408 -3.66 -10.58 -26.63
C ALA A 408 -2.48 -9.72 -27.09
N GLN A 409 -1.37 -9.69 -26.34
CA GLN A 409 -0.17 -8.96 -26.74
C GLN A 409 0.64 -9.69 -27.82
N LEU A 410 0.71 -11.03 -27.78
CA LEU A 410 1.34 -11.83 -28.83
C LEU A 410 0.56 -11.70 -30.14
N ASP A 411 -0.76 -11.80 -30.10
CA ASP A 411 -1.65 -11.63 -31.26
C ASP A 411 -1.56 -10.22 -31.86
N SER A 412 -1.56 -9.19 -30.99
CA SER A 412 -1.43 -7.78 -31.43
C SER A 412 -0.07 -7.47 -32.06
N ALA A 413 0.96 -8.21 -31.69
CA ALA A 413 2.31 -8.11 -32.26
C ALA A 413 2.56 -9.07 -33.44
N GLU A 414 1.56 -9.83 -33.84
CA GLU A 414 1.63 -10.85 -34.90
C GLU A 414 2.73 -11.90 -34.64
N ILE A 415 2.95 -12.26 -33.38
CA ILE A 415 3.90 -13.29 -32.97
C ILE A 415 3.17 -14.62 -32.93
N PRO A 416 3.41 -15.57 -33.85
CA PRO A 416 2.82 -16.89 -33.79
C PRO A 416 3.37 -17.65 -32.57
N TYR A 417 2.53 -18.46 -31.89
CA TYR A 417 2.93 -19.29 -30.76
C TYR A 417 2.26 -20.66 -30.81
N THR A 418 2.85 -21.63 -30.11
CA THR A 418 2.24 -22.94 -29.90
C THR A 418 1.74 -23.03 -28.46
N LEU A 419 0.49 -23.48 -28.26
CA LEU A 419 -0.14 -23.59 -26.96
C LEU A 419 -0.45 -25.05 -26.64
N SER A 420 0.10 -25.57 -25.52
CA SER A 420 -0.25 -26.87 -24.93
C SER A 420 -1.02 -26.64 -23.63
N ASP A 421 -2.14 -27.34 -23.46
CA ASP A 421 -2.94 -27.26 -22.21
C ASP A 421 -2.76 -28.57 -21.43
N GLU A 422 -1.99 -28.50 -20.34
CA GLU A 422 -1.70 -29.60 -19.42
C GLU A 422 -2.37 -29.37 -18.05
N ARG A 423 -3.37 -28.51 -17.99
CA ARG A 423 -4.13 -28.29 -16.78
C ARG A 423 -4.96 -29.50 -16.41
N GLN A 424 -5.15 -29.72 -15.12
CA GLN A 424 -5.94 -30.85 -14.62
C GLN A 424 -7.44 -30.63 -14.92
N VAL A 425 -7.98 -31.44 -15.80
CA VAL A 425 -9.42 -31.40 -16.14
C VAL A 425 -10.27 -31.94 -14.99
N GLY A 426 -9.68 -32.80 -14.16
CA GLY A 426 -10.34 -33.41 -13.02
C GLY A 426 -11.18 -34.64 -13.37
N ARG A 427 -11.76 -35.24 -12.34
CA ARG A 427 -12.68 -36.37 -12.46
C ARG A 427 -14.11 -35.84 -12.63
N GLU A 428 -14.86 -36.36 -13.58
CA GLU A 428 -16.29 -36.08 -13.68
C GLU A 428 -17.04 -36.61 -12.45
N ILE A 429 -17.97 -35.78 -11.94
CA ILE A 429 -18.83 -36.10 -10.80
C ILE A 429 -20.31 -35.96 -11.17
N LYS A 430 -21.15 -36.83 -10.62
CA LYS A 430 -22.61 -36.78 -10.83
C LYS A 430 -23.24 -35.83 -9.84
N VAL A 431 -23.43 -34.58 -10.28
CA VAL A 431 -23.99 -33.53 -9.47
C VAL A 431 -24.97 -32.67 -10.26
N ASN A 432 -26.08 -32.30 -9.63
CA ASN A 432 -27.10 -31.43 -10.18
C ASN A 432 -27.42 -30.29 -9.17
N PHE A 433 -27.76 -29.13 -9.69
CA PHE A 433 -28.17 -28.00 -8.85
C PHE A 433 -29.66 -28.11 -8.47
N LYS A 434 -29.96 -27.90 -7.18
CA LYS A 434 -31.30 -27.82 -6.62
C LYS A 434 -31.68 -26.37 -6.38
N GLY A 435 -32.77 -25.92 -6.96
CA GLY A 435 -33.30 -24.58 -6.74
C GLY A 435 -33.24 -23.70 -7.98
N THR A 436 -33.49 -22.43 -7.79
CA THR A 436 -33.51 -21.43 -8.85
C THR A 436 -32.62 -20.26 -8.45
N LEU A 437 -31.75 -19.82 -9.37
CA LEU A 437 -30.94 -18.63 -9.19
C LEU A 437 -31.81 -17.38 -9.39
N TYR A 438 -31.56 -16.34 -8.62
CA TYR A 438 -32.05 -15.00 -8.96
C TYR A 438 -31.42 -14.52 -10.27
N SER A 439 -32.08 -13.59 -10.98
CA SER A 439 -31.59 -13.12 -12.30
C SER A 439 -30.12 -12.67 -12.26
N GLN A 440 -29.73 -11.87 -11.26
CA GLN A 440 -28.36 -11.37 -11.11
C GLN A 440 -27.34 -12.48 -10.79
N GLN A 441 -27.79 -13.55 -10.10
CA GLN A 441 -26.95 -14.73 -9.85
C GLN A 441 -26.79 -15.58 -11.12
N ALA A 442 -27.86 -15.68 -11.92
CA ALA A 442 -27.82 -16.37 -13.22
C ALA A 442 -26.89 -15.66 -14.20
N ASP A 443 -26.96 -14.32 -14.27
CA ASP A 443 -26.06 -13.50 -15.08
C ASP A 443 -24.61 -13.63 -14.62
N ALA A 444 -24.36 -13.63 -13.30
CA ALA A 444 -23.05 -13.83 -12.74
C ALA A 444 -22.47 -15.21 -13.09
N ALA A 445 -23.28 -16.26 -12.94
CA ALA A 445 -22.89 -17.62 -13.28
C ALA A 445 -22.58 -17.78 -14.77
N ALA A 446 -23.42 -17.22 -15.65
CA ALA A 446 -23.22 -17.23 -17.10
C ALA A 446 -21.88 -16.59 -17.48
N ARG A 447 -21.60 -15.38 -16.94
CA ARG A 447 -20.31 -14.68 -17.19
C ARG A 447 -19.10 -15.43 -16.64
N MET A 448 -19.23 -16.08 -15.49
CA MET A 448 -18.13 -16.90 -14.95
C MET A 448 -17.85 -18.12 -15.82
N LEU A 449 -18.90 -18.80 -16.33
CA LEU A 449 -18.77 -20.01 -17.16
C LEU A 449 -18.23 -19.74 -18.58
N GLU A 450 -18.25 -18.50 -19.07
CA GLU A 450 -17.59 -18.11 -20.33
C GLU A 450 -16.06 -18.27 -20.25
N HIS A 451 -15.49 -18.43 -19.04
CA HIS A 451 -14.05 -18.43 -18.80
C HIS A 451 -13.65 -19.53 -17.80
N ASP A 452 -12.48 -20.14 -18.03
CA ASP A 452 -11.93 -21.14 -17.11
C ASP A 452 -11.46 -20.52 -15.77
N ILE A 453 -11.08 -19.26 -15.77
CA ILE A 453 -10.60 -18.54 -14.59
C ILE A 453 -11.26 -17.16 -14.48
N GLY A 454 -11.48 -16.70 -13.24
CA GLY A 454 -12.04 -15.38 -13.02
C GLY A 454 -12.41 -15.07 -11.58
N VAL A 455 -12.69 -13.80 -11.33
CA VAL A 455 -13.15 -13.30 -10.04
C VAL A 455 -14.62 -12.86 -10.12
N LEU A 456 -15.45 -13.41 -9.23
CA LEU A 456 -16.80 -12.89 -8.93
C LEU A 456 -16.67 -11.87 -7.79
N CYS A 457 -16.82 -10.59 -8.11
CA CYS A 457 -16.86 -9.50 -7.15
C CYS A 457 -18.32 -9.13 -6.86
N ALA A 458 -18.88 -9.66 -5.76
CA ALA A 458 -20.27 -9.41 -5.42
C ALA A 458 -20.45 -9.04 -3.94
N ALA A 459 -21.26 -8.01 -3.68
CA ALA A 459 -21.56 -7.50 -2.35
C ALA A 459 -21.97 -8.60 -1.38
N THR A 460 -21.79 -8.34 -0.08
CA THR A 460 -22.23 -9.27 0.98
C THR A 460 -23.72 -9.57 0.83
N ALA A 461 -24.09 -10.83 1.11
CA ALA A 461 -25.45 -11.35 0.97
C ALA A 461 -26.00 -11.44 -0.50
N PHE A 462 -25.13 -11.36 -1.50
CA PHE A 462 -25.46 -11.69 -2.91
C PHE A 462 -25.77 -13.18 -3.11
N GLY A 463 -25.23 -14.04 -2.25
CA GLY A 463 -25.29 -15.51 -2.40
C GLY A 463 -24.15 -16.06 -3.26
N LYS A 464 -22.92 -15.58 -3.03
CA LYS A 464 -21.72 -16.04 -3.72
C LYS A 464 -21.51 -17.55 -3.63
N THR A 465 -21.79 -18.15 -2.47
CA THR A 465 -21.72 -19.61 -2.25
C THR A 465 -22.73 -20.37 -3.09
N VAL A 466 -23.92 -19.82 -3.29
CA VAL A 466 -24.97 -20.40 -4.16
C VAL A 466 -24.51 -20.39 -5.62
N VAL A 467 -23.94 -19.29 -6.09
CA VAL A 467 -23.33 -19.22 -7.43
C VAL A 467 -22.19 -20.21 -7.54
N GLY A 468 -21.31 -20.33 -6.52
CA GLY A 468 -20.26 -21.33 -6.50
C GLY A 468 -20.77 -22.76 -6.59
N ALA A 469 -21.84 -23.10 -5.85
CA ALA A 469 -22.49 -24.41 -5.96
C ALA A 469 -23.08 -24.64 -7.37
N TYR A 470 -23.65 -23.61 -7.98
CA TYR A 470 -24.14 -23.71 -9.36
C TYR A 470 -23.01 -23.95 -10.36
N LEU A 471 -21.86 -23.25 -10.22
CA LEU A 471 -20.68 -23.50 -11.08
C LEU A 471 -20.20 -24.96 -10.97
N VAL A 472 -20.15 -25.53 -9.74
CA VAL A 472 -19.83 -26.94 -9.52
C VAL A 472 -20.77 -27.86 -10.30
N ALA A 473 -22.09 -27.60 -10.23
CA ALA A 473 -23.08 -28.40 -10.91
C ALA A 473 -23.04 -28.29 -12.46
N GLN A 474 -22.57 -27.14 -12.99
CA GLN A 474 -22.42 -26.96 -14.43
C GLN A 474 -21.14 -27.56 -14.98
N CYS A 475 -20.01 -27.39 -14.30
CA CYS A 475 -18.70 -27.92 -14.73
C CYS A 475 -18.61 -29.45 -14.49
N ARG A 476 -19.32 -29.98 -13.50
CA ARG A 476 -19.39 -31.44 -13.17
C ARG A 476 -18.04 -32.13 -12.97
N VAL A 477 -17.09 -31.41 -12.39
CA VAL A 477 -15.75 -31.94 -12.08
C VAL A 477 -15.50 -31.89 -10.58
N ASN A 478 -14.64 -32.78 -10.10
CA ASN A 478 -14.26 -32.82 -8.71
C ASN A 478 -13.70 -31.46 -8.27
N THR A 479 -14.20 -30.96 -7.14
CA THR A 479 -14.00 -29.58 -6.73
C THR A 479 -13.42 -29.46 -5.34
N LEU A 480 -12.46 -28.53 -5.17
CA LEU A 480 -11.91 -28.08 -3.88
C LEU A 480 -12.30 -26.63 -3.61
N VAL A 481 -12.96 -26.40 -2.48
CA VAL A 481 -13.22 -25.02 -2.00
C VAL A 481 -12.19 -24.65 -0.94
N LEU A 482 -11.49 -23.55 -1.15
CA LEU A 482 -10.50 -22.99 -0.23
C LEU A 482 -11.13 -21.90 0.62
N VAL A 483 -11.00 -22.03 1.93
CA VAL A 483 -11.53 -21.07 2.90
C VAL A 483 -10.48 -20.72 3.96
N HIS A 484 -10.60 -19.54 4.57
CA HIS A 484 -9.64 -19.07 5.57
C HIS A 484 -10.11 -19.29 7.01
N ASN A 485 -11.39 -19.59 7.27
CA ASN A 485 -11.89 -19.88 8.60
C ASN A 485 -12.92 -21.02 8.63
N ALA A 486 -13.09 -21.63 9.82
CA ALA A 486 -13.94 -22.77 10.02
C ALA A 486 -15.45 -22.47 9.88
N GLU A 487 -15.87 -21.23 10.04
CA GLU A 487 -17.25 -20.80 9.91
C GLU A 487 -17.69 -20.76 8.46
N ILE A 488 -16.86 -20.18 7.59
CA ILE A 488 -17.09 -20.20 6.15
C ILE A 488 -17.10 -21.64 5.64
N MET A 489 -16.21 -22.50 6.17
CA MET A 489 -16.20 -23.92 5.83
C MET A 489 -17.54 -24.58 6.16
N LYS A 490 -18.10 -24.33 7.35
CA LYS A 490 -19.41 -24.87 7.77
C LYS A 490 -20.52 -24.37 6.84
N ASN A 491 -20.55 -23.08 6.51
CA ASN A 491 -21.54 -22.50 5.62
C ASN A 491 -21.48 -23.13 4.22
N TRP A 492 -20.28 -23.39 3.68
CA TRP A 492 -20.12 -24.05 2.37
C TRP A 492 -20.66 -25.48 2.40
N VAL A 493 -20.41 -26.25 3.46
CA VAL A 493 -20.94 -27.60 3.62
C VAL A 493 -22.46 -27.58 3.68
N GLU A 494 -23.07 -26.69 4.50
CA GLU A 494 -24.51 -26.52 4.61
C GLU A 494 -25.16 -26.08 3.26
N ASP A 495 -24.52 -25.17 2.53
CA ASP A 495 -25.01 -24.70 1.23
C ASP A 495 -24.88 -25.82 0.17
N PHE A 496 -23.82 -26.61 0.16
CA PHE A 496 -23.70 -27.75 -0.73
C PHE A 496 -24.77 -28.82 -0.47
N GLU A 497 -25.04 -29.16 0.80
CA GLU A 497 -26.12 -30.12 1.16
C GLU A 497 -27.50 -29.59 0.74
N LYS A 498 -27.70 -28.28 0.83
CA LYS A 498 -28.96 -27.63 0.46
C LYS A 498 -29.17 -27.50 -1.03
N PHE A 499 -28.14 -27.06 -1.79
CA PHE A 499 -28.27 -26.65 -3.18
C PHE A 499 -27.78 -27.67 -4.20
N LEU A 500 -27.11 -28.77 -3.78
CA LEU A 500 -26.63 -29.81 -4.65
C LEU A 500 -27.35 -31.14 -4.39
N GLN A 501 -27.64 -31.83 -5.48
CA GLN A 501 -27.92 -33.26 -5.48
C GLN A 501 -26.68 -33.95 -6.00
N ILE A 502 -26.04 -34.77 -5.17
CA ILE A 502 -24.80 -35.44 -5.49
C ILE A 502 -25.09 -36.96 -5.52
N ASP A 503 -25.07 -37.49 -6.72
CA ASP A 503 -25.36 -38.93 -6.96
C ASP A 503 -24.04 -39.75 -7.02
N GLU A 504 -23.19 -39.53 -6.01
CA GLU A 504 -21.88 -40.19 -5.81
C GLU A 504 -21.90 -41.02 -4.51
N GLU A 505 -21.18 -42.13 -4.50
CA GLU A 505 -20.99 -42.88 -3.25
C GLU A 505 -19.89 -42.24 -2.38
N PRO A 506 -20.07 -42.17 -1.04
CA PRO A 506 -19.03 -41.72 -0.15
C PRO A 506 -17.74 -42.54 -0.33
N PRO A 507 -16.56 -41.88 -0.44
CA PRO A 507 -15.33 -42.56 -0.77
C PRO A 507 -14.83 -43.47 0.33
N GLU A 508 -14.19 -44.58 -0.08
CA GLU A 508 -13.54 -45.53 0.83
C GLU A 508 -12.16 -45.00 1.25
N TYR A 509 -11.75 -45.30 2.46
CA TYR A 509 -10.42 -44.97 2.97
C TYR A 509 -9.87 -46.10 3.83
N ILE A 510 -8.56 -46.23 3.88
CA ILE A 510 -7.88 -47.18 4.75
C ILE A 510 -7.49 -46.46 6.07
N THR A 511 -7.95 -47.05 7.18
CA THR A 511 -7.56 -46.51 8.51
C THR A 511 -6.08 -46.77 8.78
N PRO A 512 -5.41 -46.00 9.68
CA PRO A 512 -4.02 -46.29 10.07
C PRO A 512 -3.76 -47.71 10.59
N LYS A 513 -4.82 -48.45 10.93
CA LYS A 513 -4.79 -49.90 11.35
C LYS A 513 -5.10 -50.86 10.17
N GLY A 514 -5.05 -50.37 8.91
CA GLY A 514 -5.26 -51.21 7.71
C GLY A 514 -6.71 -51.64 7.43
N ARG A 515 -7.71 -51.10 8.12
CA ARG A 515 -9.14 -51.45 7.91
C ARG A 515 -9.76 -50.56 6.84
N HIS A 516 -10.43 -51.13 5.86
CA HIS A 516 -11.27 -50.44 4.90
C HIS A 516 -12.50 -49.87 5.58
N LYS A 517 -12.78 -48.62 5.39
CA LYS A 517 -13.99 -47.93 5.85
C LYS A 517 -14.48 -46.97 4.77
N ARG A 518 -15.80 -46.72 4.76
CA ARG A 518 -16.42 -45.73 3.88
C ARG A 518 -16.64 -44.43 4.67
N ARG A 519 -16.42 -43.27 4.04
CA ARG A 519 -16.71 -41.94 4.58
C ARG A 519 -18.23 -41.85 4.87
N LYS A 520 -18.62 -40.96 5.76
CA LYS A 520 -20.05 -40.72 6.08
C LYS A 520 -20.73 -39.74 5.11
N SER A 521 -19.97 -38.93 4.38
CA SER A 521 -20.45 -37.91 3.44
C SER A 521 -19.56 -37.91 2.22
N VAL A 522 -20.14 -37.56 1.08
CA VAL A 522 -19.45 -37.24 -0.19
C VAL A 522 -18.71 -35.92 -0.10
N ILE A 523 -19.20 -35.01 0.78
CA ILE A 523 -18.56 -33.72 1.05
C ILE A 523 -17.49 -33.92 2.12
N GLY A 524 -16.23 -33.76 1.74
CA GLY A 524 -15.08 -33.86 2.63
C GLY A 524 -14.67 -32.50 3.22
N THR A 525 -13.98 -32.54 4.37
CA THR A 525 -13.46 -31.32 5.02
C THR A 525 -12.04 -31.51 5.53
N LEU A 526 -11.23 -30.42 5.47
CA LEU A 526 -9.90 -30.37 6.04
C LEU A 526 -9.77 -29.14 6.97
N SER A 527 -9.57 -29.40 8.27
CA SER A 527 -9.38 -28.34 9.26
C SER A 527 -8.45 -28.81 10.38
N GLY A 528 -7.26 -28.25 10.46
CA GLY A 528 -6.23 -28.66 11.39
C GLY A 528 -5.87 -30.14 11.22
N ARG A 529 -6.05 -30.95 12.28
CA ARG A 529 -5.76 -32.39 12.26
C ARG A 529 -6.90 -33.24 11.67
N ARG A 530 -8.09 -32.68 11.48
CA ARG A 530 -9.25 -33.41 10.96
C ARG A 530 -9.22 -33.38 9.45
N ASN A 531 -8.98 -34.54 8.82
CA ASN A 531 -8.99 -34.70 7.38
C ASN A 531 -10.04 -35.74 6.98
N THR A 532 -11.08 -35.31 6.26
CA THR A 532 -12.09 -36.17 5.69
C THR A 532 -12.20 -36.01 4.17
N LEU A 533 -11.18 -35.41 3.53
CA LEU A 533 -11.16 -35.20 2.08
C LEU A 533 -11.43 -36.49 1.33
N GLY A 534 -12.24 -36.40 0.28
CA GLY A 534 -12.69 -37.53 -0.53
C GLY A 534 -12.30 -37.42 -1.99
N GLY A 535 -11.81 -36.28 -2.45
CA GLY A 535 -11.45 -36.00 -3.84
C GLY A 535 -12.68 -35.91 -4.78
N ILE A 536 -13.89 -35.67 -4.22
CA ILE A 536 -15.16 -35.45 -4.93
C ILE A 536 -15.56 -33.99 -4.83
N LEU A 537 -16.07 -33.63 -3.66
CA LEU A 537 -16.44 -32.26 -3.32
C LEU A 537 -15.91 -31.96 -1.92
N ASP A 538 -14.87 -31.14 -1.86
CA ASP A 538 -14.11 -30.95 -0.63
C ASP A 538 -13.99 -29.46 -0.28
N VAL A 539 -14.02 -29.19 1.04
CA VAL A 539 -13.82 -27.83 1.59
C VAL A 539 -12.63 -27.85 2.54
N ALA A 540 -11.60 -27.06 2.27
CA ALA A 540 -10.37 -27.07 3.05
C ALA A 540 -10.00 -25.69 3.58
N MET A 541 -9.55 -25.65 4.84
CA MET A 541 -8.88 -24.46 5.37
C MET A 541 -7.49 -24.34 4.75
N ILE A 542 -7.20 -23.19 4.14
CA ILE A 542 -5.91 -22.92 3.49
C ILE A 542 -4.72 -23.18 4.41
N THR A 543 -4.82 -22.75 5.68
CA THR A 543 -3.78 -22.99 6.69
C THR A 543 -3.52 -24.46 7.02
N SER A 544 -4.44 -25.34 6.64
CA SER A 544 -4.30 -26.80 6.85
C SER A 544 -3.68 -27.51 5.63
N LEU A 545 -3.55 -26.83 4.49
CA LEU A 545 -2.95 -27.35 3.25
C LEU A 545 -1.46 -27.03 3.16
N GLY A 546 -0.99 -25.96 3.82
CA GLY A 546 0.42 -25.60 3.91
C GLY A 546 0.99 -26.00 5.26
N GLN A 547 2.03 -26.85 5.30
CA GLN A 547 2.80 -27.17 6.50
C GLN A 547 4.29 -26.97 6.21
N GLY A 548 4.85 -25.85 6.69
CA GLY A 548 6.21 -25.47 6.39
C GLY A 548 6.41 -25.22 4.89
N ASP A 549 7.50 -25.75 4.33
CA ASP A 549 7.84 -25.60 2.89
C ASP A 549 7.11 -26.59 1.97
N ALA A 550 6.20 -27.43 2.51
CA ALA A 550 5.47 -28.45 1.73
C ALA A 550 3.98 -28.13 1.65
N VAL A 551 3.49 -27.95 0.43
CA VAL A 551 2.05 -27.89 0.14
C VAL A 551 1.54 -29.32 -0.03
N ASN A 552 0.33 -29.61 0.51
CA ASN A 552 -0.30 -30.91 0.32
C ASN A 552 -0.55 -31.16 -1.17
N GLU A 553 0.03 -32.24 -1.72
CA GLU A 553 -0.09 -32.59 -3.14
C GLU A 553 -1.54 -32.86 -3.60
N LEU A 554 -2.45 -33.12 -2.66
CA LEU A 554 -3.87 -33.33 -2.95
C LEU A 554 -4.50 -32.18 -3.74
N VAL A 555 -4.01 -30.91 -3.57
CA VAL A 555 -4.56 -29.75 -4.31
C VAL A 555 -4.40 -29.84 -5.83
N ARG A 556 -3.47 -30.71 -6.31
CA ARG A 556 -3.19 -30.90 -7.74
C ARG A 556 -4.20 -31.79 -8.45
N ASN A 557 -5.05 -32.53 -7.70
CA ASN A 557 -5.91 -33.56 -8.25
C ASN A 557 -7.33 -33.10 -8.55
N TYR A 558 -7.65 -31.85 -8.36
CA TYR A 558 -8.98 -31.28 -8.61
C TYR A 558 -9.06 -30.61 -9.98
N GLY A 559 -10.21 -30.78 -10.65
CA GLY A 559 -10.51 -30.10 -11.91
C GLY A 559 -11.00 -28.66 -11.70
N MET A 560 -11.58 -28.40 -10.51
CA MET A 560 -12.02 -27.05 -10.13
C MET A 560 -11.52 -26.68 -8.74
N VAL A 561 -11.06 -25.43 -8.60
CA VAL A 561 -10.73 -24.82 -7.31
C VAL A 561 -11.48 -23.50 -7.17
N ILE A 562 -12.22 -23.34 -6.09
CA ILE A 562 -12.93 -22.11 -5.74
C ILE A 562 -12.31 -21.57 -4.46
N MET A 563 -11.89 -20.31 -4.42
CA MET A 563 -11.46 -19.64 -3.19
C MET A 563 -12.47 -18.61 -2.76
N ASP A 564 -13.08 -18.84 -1.59
CA ASP A 564 -13.95 -17.82 -0.97
C ASP A 564 -13.13 -16.77 -0.25
N GLU A 565 -13.60 -15.54 -0.29
CA GLU A 565 -12.90 -14.32 0.17
C GLU A 565 -11.46 -14.27 -0.40
N CYS A 566 -11.36 -14.36 -1.72
CA CYS A 566 -10.09 -14.44 -2.44
C CYS A 566 -9.17 -13.21 -2.25
N HIS A 567 -9.62 -12.16 -1.59
CA HIS A 567 -8.75 -11.06 -1.17
C HIS A 567 -7.66 -11.51 -0.15
N HIS A 568 -7.81 -12.70 0.46
CA HIS A 568 -6.76 -13.34 1.26
C HIS A 568 -5.68 -14.07 0.45
N ALA A 569 -5.81 -14.16 -0.87
CA ALA A 569 -4.86 -14.88 -1.75
C ALA A 569 -3.40 -14.38 -1.70
N GLY A 570 -3.19 -13.12 -1.27
CA GLY A 570 -1.84 -12.56 -1.13
C GLY A 570 -1.12 -12.91 0.19
N ALA A 571 -1.70 -13.74 1.05
CA ALA A 571 -0.99 -14.27 2.22
C ALA A 571 -0.04 -15.40 1.76
N ALA A 572 1.16 -15.50 2.34
CA ALA A 572 2.21 -16.41 1.88
C ALA A 572 1.71 -17.86 1.71
N ILE A 573 1.05 -18.43 2.73
CA ILE A 573 0.52 -19.79 2.67
C ILE A 573 -0.53 -19.95 1.54
N ALA A 574 -1.39 -18.94 1.35
CA ALA A 574 -2.40 -18.99 0.29
C ALA A 574 -1.77 -18.91 -1.10
N GLU A 575 -0.74 -18.10 -1.26
CA GLU A 575 0.04 -17.95 -2.49
C GLU A 575 0.72 -19.28 -2.85
N ASP A 576 1.37 -19.95 -1.88
CA ASP A 576 2.00 -21.27 -2.07
C ASP A 576 0.99 -22.34 -2.50
N VAL A 577 -0.17 -22.40 -1.82
CA VAL A 577 -1.25 -23.33 -2.17
C VAL A 577 -1.77 -23.06 -3.58
N LEU A 578 -2.05 -21.82 -3.94
CA LEU A 578 -2.57 -21.43 -5.24
C LEU A 578 -1.56 -21.67 -6.39
N ASN A 579 -0.27 -21.48 -6.12
CA ASN A 579 0.79 -21.79 -7.09
C ASN A 579 0.91 -23.29 -7.36
N ALA A 580 0.51 -24.14 -6.42
CA ALA A 580 0.49 -25.60 -6.60
C ALA A 580 -0.76 -26.12 -7.33
N VAL A 581 -1.84 -25.33 -7.41
CA VAL A 581 -3.09 -25.70 -8.07
C VAL A 581 -2.88 -25.81 -9.59
N SER A 582 -3.19 -26.95 -10.19
CA SER A 582 -3.16 -27.19 -11.65
C SER A 582 -4.55 -27.32 -12.29
N ALA A 583 -5.61 -27.09 -11.51
CA ALA A 583 -7.00 -27.20 -11.97
C ALA A 583 -7.28 -26.33 -13.20
N LYS A 584 -8.09 -26.87 -14.12
CA LYS A 584 -8.56 -26.11 -15.29
C LYS A 584 -9.43 -24.93 -14.88
N TYR A 585 -10.37 -25.15 -13.95
CA TYR A 585 -11.28 -24.12 -13.47
C TYR A 585 -10.80 -23.54 -12.13
N VAL A 586 -10.50 -22.23 -12.10
CA VAL A 586 -10.04 -21.58 -10.88
C VAL A 586 -10.79 -20.26 -10.68
N TYR A 587 -11.69 -20.22 -9.70
CA TYR A 587 -12.54 -19.07 -9.45
C TYR A 587 -12.30 -18.46 -8.07
N GLY A 588 -12.21 -17.13 -8.03
CA GLY A 588 -12.15 -16.35 -6.80
C GLY A 588 -13.50 -15.68 -6.51
N LEU A 589 -13.98 -15.77 -5.28
CA LEU A 589 -15.18 -15.08 -4.82
C LEU A 589 -14.79 -14.04 -3.78
N THR A 590 -15.27 -12.80 -3.90
CA THR A 590 -15.03 -11.76 -2.87
C THR A 590 -16.11 -10.70 -2.91
N ALA A 591 -16.33 -10.02 -1.77
CA ALA A 591 -17.16 -8.83 -1.73
C ALA A 591 -16.35 -7.59 -2.16
N THR A 592 -15.08 -7.52 -1.77
CA THR A 592 -14.18 -6.41 -2.06
C THR A 592 -12.83 -6.94 -2.50
N PRO A 593 -12.37 -6.66 -3.72
CA PRO A 593 -11.05 -7.10 -4.17
C PRO A 593 -9.90 -6.24 -3.62
N LYS A 594 -10.21 -5.15 -2.91
CA LYS A 594 -9.20 -4.25 -2.31
C LYS A 594 -8.59 -4.85 -1.06
N ARG A 595 -7.28 -4.64 -0.90
CA ARG A 595 -6.49 -5.08 0.25
C ARG A 595 -5.93 -3.89 1.01
N ASP A 596 -5.75 -4.02 2.33
CA ASP A 596 -5.16 -2.97 3.20
C ASP A 596 -3.70 -2.65 2.85
N ASP A 597 -2.98 -3.64 2.32
CA ASP A 597 -1.58 -3.52 1.91
C ASP A 597 -1.41 -3.01 0.46
N GLY A 598 -2.51 -2.83 -0.28
CA GLY A 598 -2.51 -2.38 -1.67
C GLY A 598 -2.01 -3.43 -2.67
N GLN A 599 -1.86 -4.70 -2.26
CA GLN A 599 -1.36 -5.78 -3.12
C GLN A 599 -2.50 -6.57 -3.80
N GLU A 600 -3.58 -5.91 -4.17
CA GLU A 600 -4.71 -6.54 -4.86
C GLU A 600 -4.35 -7.18 -6.21
N GLN A 601 -3.26 -6.75 -6.83
CA GLN A 601 -2.77 -7.36 -8.08
C GLN A 601 -2.47 -8.85 -7.94
N LYS A 602 -2.06 -9.31 -6.75
CA LYS A 602 -1.86 -10.74 -6.47
C LYS A 602 -3.12 -11.58 -6.68
N ILE A 603 -4.30 -11.02 -6.38
CA ILE A 603 -5.59 -11.70 -6.61
C ILE A 603 -5.76 -11.96 -8.11
N PHE A 604 -5.54 -10.93 -8.93
CA PHE A 604 -5.72 -11.03 -10.37
C PHE A 604 -4.65 -11.90 -11.05
N MET A 605 -3.44 -11.96 -10.48
CA MET A 605 -2.40 -12.90 -10.92
C MET A 605 -2.83 -14.36 -10.72
N GLN A 606 -3.58 -14.67 -9.67
CA GLN A 606 -4.01 -16.04 -9.36
C GLN A 606 -5.33 -16.44 -10.03
N PHE A 607 -6.30 -15.53 -10.12
CA PHE A 607 -7.66 -15.83 -10.57
C PHE A 607 -8.03 -15.21 -11.92
N GLY A 608 -7.17 -14.34 -12.48
CA GLY A 608 -7.52 -13.55 -13.66
C GLY A 608 -8.43 -12.35 -13.33
N PRO A 609 -9.03 -11.71 -14.36
CA PRO A 609 -9.80 -10.50 -14.18
C PRO A 609 -11.16 -10.73 -13.50
N ILE A 610 -11.80 -9.62 -13.07
CA ILE A 610 -13.19 -9.67 -12.58
C ILE A 610 -14.11 -9.94 -13.77
N ARG A 611 -14.84 -11.06 -13.75
CA ARG A 611 -15.78 -11.45 -14.79
C ARG A 611 -17.18 -10.86 -14.57
N TYR A 612 -17.55 -10.71 -13.30
CA TYR A 612 -18.81 -10.10 -12.94
C TYR A 612 -18.66 -9.26 -11.69
N ARG A 613 -19.26 -8.07 -11.72
CA ARG A 613 -19.26 -7.14 -10.58
C ARG A 613 -20.69 -6.78 -10.20
N TYR A 614 -21.04 -6.98 -8.94
CA TYR A 614 -22.30 -6.56 -8.36
C TYR A 614 -22.04 -5.81 -7.06
N THR A 615 -22.25 -4.50 -7.10
CA THR A 615 -21.92 -3.62 -5.97
C THR A 615 -23.04 -3.57 -4.93
N ALA A 616 -22.74 -3.06 -3.74
CA ALA A 616 -23.76 -2.79 -2.73
C ALA A 616 -24.78 -1.76 -3.21
N LYS A 617 -24.40 -0.83 -4.10
CA LYS A 617 -25.29 0.14 -4.74
C LYS A 617 -26.26 -0.54 -5.70
N ASP A 618 -25.81 -1.49 -6.53
CA ASP A 618 -26.68 -2.27 -7.43
C ASP A 618 -27.71 -3.05 -6.62
N ARG A 619 -27.28 -3.61 -5.48
CA ARG A 619 -28.18 -4.31 -4.56
C ARG A 619 -29.21 -3.37 -3.96
N ALA A 620 -28.80 -2.21 -3.45
CA ALA A 620 -29.69 -1.21 -2.88
C ALA A 620 -30.75 -0.73 -3.89
N ALA A 621 -30.37 -0.66 -5.18
CA ALA A 621 -31.29 -0.28 -6.25
C ALA A 621 -32.37 -1.34 -6.55
N VAL A 622 -32.09 -2.63 -6.27
CA VAL A 622 -33.04 -3.74 -6.51
C VAL A 622 -33.87 -4.07 -5.26
N GLN A 623 -33.31 -3.86 -4.06
CA GLN A 623 -34.03 -4.07 -2.81
C GLN A 623 -34.97 -2.89 -2.49
N ASN A 624 -36.22 -3.18 -2.12
CA ASN A 624 -37.16 -2.18 -1.59
C ASN A 624 -36.86 -1.75 -0.14
N VAL A 625 -35.57 -1.89 0.29
CA VAL A 625 -35.12 -1.53 1.65
C VAL A 625 -34.28 -0.27 1.55
N ARG A 626 -34.68 0.79 2.23
CA ARG A 626 -33.94 2.05 2.26
C ARG A 626 -32.74 1.96 3.24
N HIS A 627 -31.65 2.62 2.91
CA HIS A 627 -30.42 2.58 3.68
C HIS A 627 -30.06 3.96 4.21
N PHE A 628 -30.01 4.14 5.54
CA PHE A 628 -29.78 5.44 6.18
C PHE A 628 -28.55 5.43 7.08
N VAL A 629 -27.82 6.54 7.07
CA VAL A 629 -26.78 6.86 8.08
C VAL A 629 -27.20 8.10 8.85
N TYR A 630 -27.18 7.99 10.16
CA TYR A 630 -27.37 9.09 11.10
C TYR A 630 -26.04 9.45 11.75
N PRO A 631 -25.33 10.50 11.29
CA PRO A 631 -24.16 11.00 11.97
C PRO A 631 -24.56 11.57 13.33
N ARG A 632 -23.94 11.06 14.41
CA ARG A 632 -24.17 11.49 15.78
C ARG A 632 -22.93 12.24 16.29
N PHE A 633 -22.94 13.57 16.22
CA PHE A 633 -21.85 14.40 16.68
C PHE A 633 -21.77 14.36 18.19
N THR A 634 -20.58 13.94 18.69
CA THR A 634 -20.35 13.79 20.13
C THR A 634 -19.77 15.08 20.72
N ARG A 635 -19.98 15.30 22.02
CA ARG A 635 -19.35 16.39 22.79
C ARG A 635 -18.10 15.88 23.52
N LEU A 636 -17.21 15.20 22.79
CA LEU A 636 -15.96 14.69 23.34
C LEU A 636 -14.88 15.76 23.26
N PHE A 637 -14.65 16.46 24.36
CA PHE A 637 -13.57 17.45 24.49
C PHE A 637 -12.38 16.84 25.21
N VAL A 638 -11.20 16.90 24.61
CA VAL A 638 -9.95 16.41 25.20
C VAL A 638 -8.88 17.50 25.06
N PRO A 639 -8.14 17.83 26.13
CA PRO A 639 -7.01 18.77 26.04
C PRO A 639 -6.00 18.33 24.97
N ASN A 640 -5.51 19.27 24.17
CA ASN A 640 -4.57 18.99 23.07
C ASN A 640 -5.10 18.01 22.00
N ALA A 641 -6.38 18.05 21.69
CA ALA A 641 -7.06 17.14 20.75
C ALA A 641 -6.35 16.99 19.39
N ASN A 642 -5.74 18.07 18.88
CA ASN A 642 -5.01 18.07 17.60
C ASN A 642 -3.65 17.35 17.62
N LYS A 643 -3.10 17.05 18.80
CA LYS A 643 -1.80 16.35 18.98
C LYS A 643 -1.94 14.92 19.44
N LEU A 644 -3.17 14.44 19.65
CA LEU A 644 -3.42 13.07 20.11
C LEU A 644 -3.01 12.04 19.06
N SER A 645 -2.29 11.01 19.51
CA SER A 645 -2.10 9.80 18.72
C SER A 645 -3.41 9.03 18.62
N TYR A 646 -3.56 8.17 17.60
CA TYR A 646 -4.74 7.32 17.46
C TYR A 646 -5.07 6.50 18.72
N ASN A 647 -4.06 5.97 19.42
CA ASN A 647 -4.27 5.17 20.63
C ASN A 647 -4.79 6.01 21.81
N GLN A 648 -4.33 7.25 21.94
CA GLN A 648 -4.83 8.19 22.96
C GLN A 648 -6.27 8.61 22.65
N ALA A 649 -6.55 8.96 21.38
CA ALA A 649 -7.89 9.29 20.92
C ALA A 649 -8.88 8.13 21.14
N ARG A 650 -8.47 6.89 20.83
CA ARG A 650 -9.26 5.69 21.06
C ARG A 650 -9.61 5.47 22.53
N ARG A 651 -8.66 5.69 23.44
CA ARG A 651 -8.89 5.59 24.89
C ARG A 651 -9.89 6.64 25.36
N ALA A 652 -9.73 7.89 24.93
CA ALA A 652 -10.66 8.96 25.25
C ALA A 652 -12.10 8.68 24.79
N VAL A 653 -12.27 8.07 23.61
CA VAL A 653 -13.58 7.64 23.09
C VAL A 653 -14.25 6.60 23.99
N VAL A 654 -13.49 5.63 24.50
CA VAL A 654 -14.02 4.55 25.37
C VAL A 654 -14.40 5.08 26.75
N GLU A 655 -13.61 5.99 27.33
CA GLU A 655 -13.73 6.51 28.68
C GLU A 655 -14.76 7.64 28.79
N SER A 656 -15.27 8.19 27.69
CA SER A 656 -16.21 9.31 27.70
C SER A 656 -17.61 8.91 28.13
N GLU A 657 -18.03 9.33 29.32
CA GLU A 657 -19.37 9.08 29.87
C GLU A 657 -20.47 9.70 29.00
N VAL A 658 -20.33 10.97 28.62
CA VAL A 658 -21.32 11.68 27.77
C VAL A 658 -21.52 10.99 26.42
N ARG A 659 -20.44 10.48 25.84
CA ARG A 659 -20.51 9.72 24.57
C ARG A 659 -21.20 8.36 24.78
N ASN A 660 -20.89 7.68 25.84
CA ASN A 660 -21.51 6.39 26.18
C ASN A 660 -23.00 6.54 26.49
N GLU A 661 -23.42 7.60 27.18
CA GLU A 661 -24.83 7.94 27.41
C GLU A 661 -25.58 8.18 26.10
N LEU A 662 -24.97 8.88 25.13
CA LEU A 662 -25.55 9.08 23.81
C LEU A 662 -25.76 7.73 23.07
N ILE A 663 -24.78 6.81 23.15
CA ILE A 663 -24.90 5.47 22.58
C ILE A 663 -26.07 4.70 23.22
N LEU A 664 -26.15 4.70 24.56
CA LEU A 664 -27.22 4.01 25.29
C LEU A 664 -28.60 4.59 24.98
N THR A 665 -28.70 5.91 24.86
CA THR A 665 -29.95 6.60 24.47
C THR A 665 -30.40 6.18 23.05
N ASP A 666 -29.48 6.12 22.09
CA ASP A 666 -29.79 5.71 20.72
C ASP A 666 -30.19 4.22 20.64
N VAL A 667 -29.56 3.35 21.45
CA VAL A 667 -29.97 1.93 21.57
C VAL A 667 -31.38 1.83 22.13
N ALA A 668 -31.72 2.59 23.18
CA ALA A 668 -33.05 2.59 23.77
C ALA A 668 -34.12 3.08 22.77
N ALA A 669 -33.83 4.13 22.02
CA ALA A 669 -34.70 4.62 20.95
C ALA A 669 -34.92 3.57 19.84
N CYS A 670 -33.89 2.82 19.45
CA CYS A 670 -34.01 1.71 18.52
C CYS A 670 -34.91 0.60 19.03
N LEU A 671 -34.79 0.25 20.30
CA LEU A 671 -35.64 -0.78 20.93
C LEU A 671 -37.11 -0.35 21.01
N GLN A 672 -37.37 0.92 21.35
CA GLN A 672 -38.73 1.49 21.35
C GLN A 672 -39.35 1.49 19.94
N ALA A 673 -38.51 1.66 18.89
CA ALA A 673 -38.96 1.56 17.51
C ALA A 673 -39.05 0.10 17.00
N GLY A 674 -38.92 -0.91 17.87
CA GLY A 674 -39.02 -2.33 17.51
C GLY A 674 -37.82 -2.87 16.69
N ARG A 675 -36.68 -2.18 16.68
CA ARG A 675 -35.50 -2.54 15.91
C ARG A 675 -34.59 -3.54 16.64
N THR A 676 -33.75 -4.20 15.89
CA THR A 676 -32.74 -5.14 16.38
C THR A 676 -31.33 -4.56 16.20
N PRO A 677 -30.80 -3.80 17.19
CA PRO A 677 -29.54 -3.11 17.05
C PRO A 677 -28.31 -4.03 17.25
N LEU A 678 -27.29 -3.79 16.42
CA LEU A 678 -25.93 -4.26 16.58
C LEU A 678 -25.07 -3.13 17.15
N VAL A 679 -24.54 -3.29 18.34
CA VAL A 679 -23.59 -2.35 18.97
C VAL A 679 -22.17 -2.84 18.75
N LEU A 680 -21.44 -2.14 17.88
CA LEU A 680 -20.14 -2.57 17.37
C LEU A 680 -19.01 -1.78 18.01
N THR A 681 -18.14 -2.45 18.76
CA THR A 681 -16.92 -1.86 19.35
C THR A 681 -15.64 -2.63 18.94
N LYS A 682 -14.48 -2.13 19.33
CA LYS A 682 -13.17 -2.81 19.18
C LYS A 682 -12.55 -3.23 20.51
N GLU A 683 -13.04 -2.69 21.64
CA GLU A 683 -12.47 -2.89 22.97
C GLU A 683 -13.34 -3.81 23.82
N LYS A 684 -12.67 -4.74 24.51
CA LYS A 684 -13.37 -5.71 25.38
C LYS A 684 -14.06 -5.04 26.57
N ASP A 685 -13.37 -4.10 27.21
CA ASP A 685 -13.88 -3.39 28.38
C ASP A 685 -15.08 -2.51 28.00
N HIS A 686 -15.01 -1.86 26.84
CA HIS A 686 -16.13 -1.09 26.30
C HIS A 686 -17.33 -1.97 25.91
N ALA A 687 -17.07 -3.17 25.35
CA ALA A 687 -18.13 -4.13 25.06
C ALA A 687 -18.84 -4.62 26.33
N ALA A 688 -18.06 -4.92 27.37
CA ALA A 688 -18.59 -5.35 28.67
C ALA A 688 -19.40 -4.22 29.36
N PHE A 689 -18.88 -2.98 29.33
CA PHE A 689 -19.58 -1.79 29.84
C PHE A 689 -20.93 -1.61 29.16
N LEU A 690 -20.96 -1.55 27.85
CA LEU A 690 -22.21 -1.38 27.08
C LEU A 690 -23.18 -2.54 27.29
N TYR A 691 -22.70 -3.78 27.34
CA TYR A 691 -23.53 -4.97 27.61
C TYR A 691 -24.27 -4.86 28.94
N GLU A 692 -23.57 -4.52 30.03
CA GLU A 692 -24.18 -4.44 31.39
C GLU A 692 -25.20 -3.29 31.47
N HIS A 693 -24.97 -2.15 30.77
CA HIS A 693 -25.89 -1.01 30.79
C HIS A 693 -27.11 -1.19 29.86
N ILE A 694 -26.99 -1.97 28.78
CA ILE A 694 -28.09 -2.28 27.86
C ILE A 694 -28.98 -3.39 28.42
N LYS A 695 -28.43 -4.35 29.17
CA LYS A 695 -29.12 -5.56 29.66
C LYS A 695 -30.44 -5.30 30.41
N PRO A 696 -30.61 -4.24 31.21
CA PRO A 696 -31.87 -3.95 31.85
C PRO A 696 -33.01 -3.51 30.90
N ASN A 697 -32.65 -3.06 29.67
CA ASN A 697 -33.55 -2.39 28.75
C ASN A 697 -34.03 -3.27 27.57
N ALA A 698 -33.63 -4.54 27.52
CA ALA A 698 -34.01 -5.45 26.43
C ALA A 698 -34.26 -6.86 26.95
N ASP A 699 -35.18 -7.59 26.33
CA ASP A 699 -35.51 -8.98 26.72
C ASP A 699 -34.30 -9.90 26.56
N HIS A 700 -33.52 -9.68 25.48
CA HIS A 700 -32.33 -10.47 25.20
C HIS A 700 -31.15 -9.56 24.76
N VAL A 701 -30.05 -9.68 25.52
CA VAL A 701 -28.78 -9.05 25.12
C VAL A 701 -27.71 -10.13 24.97
N PHE A 702 -27.06 -10.16 23.81
CA PHE A 702 -25.99 -11.11 23.49
C PHE A 702 -24.64 -10.40 23.35
N LEU A 703 -23.60 -10.97 24.00
CA LEU A 703 -22.24 -10.44 23.93
C LEU A 703 -21.37 -11.39 23.10
N LEU A 704 -20.85 -10.90 21.96
CA LEU A 704 -19.92 -11.60 21.08
C LEU A 704 -18.49 -11.07 21.28
N GLN A 705 -17.70 -11.80 22.05
CA GLN A 705 -16.30 -11.49 22.34
C GLN A 705 -15.41 -12.74 22.30
N GLY A 706 -14.07 -12.55 22.28
CA GLY A 706 -13.11 -13.65 22.26
C GLY A 706 -13.07 -14.44 23.57
N GLY A 707 -12.53 -15.66 23.48
CA GLY A 707 -12.35 -16.54 24.64
C GLY A 707 -13.36 -17.69 24.75
N SER A 708 -14.48 -17.66 23.98
CA SER A 708 -15.45 -18.73 23.95
C SER A 708 -14.99 -19.91 23.09
N ASN A 709 -15.15 -21.14 23.56
CA ASN A 709 -14.91 -22.34 22.78
C ASN A 709 -15.99 -22.56 21.71
N ALA A 710 -15.75 -23.50 20.77
CA ALA A 710 -16.67 -23.74 19.67
C ALA A 710 -18.09 -24.15 20.12
N LYS A 711 -18.21 -24.90 21.21
CA LYS A 711 -19.49 -25.34 21.79
C LYS A 711 -20.29 -24.14 22.33
N GLN A 712 -19.64 -23.25 23.08
CA GLN A 712 -20.26 -22.04 23.63
C GLN A 712 -20.73 -21.09 22.54
N LYS A 713 -19.97 -20.97 21.45
CA LYS A 713 -20.37 -20.15 20.29
C LYS A 713 -21.60 -20.73 19.60
N GLU A 714 -21.71 -22.05 19.47
CA GLU A 714 -22.85 -22.71 18.86
C GLU A 714 -24.10 -22.63 19.75
N GLU A 715 -23.95 -22.82 21.06
CA GLU A 715 -25.03 -22.62 22.04
C GLU A 715 -25.57 -21.18 21.99
N LEU A 716 -24.66 -20.18 21.92
CA LEU A 716 -25.05 -18.78 21.79
C LEU A 716 -25.84 -18.52 20.53
N ARG A 717 -25.42 -19.06 19.39
CA ARG A 717 -26.13 -18.94 18.10
C ARG A 717 -27.50 -19.61 18.12
N THR A 718 -27.59 -20.78 18.71
CA THR A 718 -28.87 -21.49 18.86
C THR A 718 -29.83 -20.64 19.67
N ARG A 719 -29.38 -20.09 20.80
CA ARG A 719 -30.19 -19.17 21.64
C ARG A 719 -30.60 -17.92 20.85
N MET A 720 -29.69 -17.31 20.10
CA MET A 720 -30.03 -16.13 19.25
C MET A 720 -31.10 -16.45 18.20
N ARG A 721 -31.03 -17.62 17.58
CA ARG A 721 -32.01 -18.06 16.55
C ARG A 721 -33.36 -18.45 17.14
N SER A 722 -33.42 -18.89 18.41
CA SER A 722 -34.65 -19.31 19.09
C SER A 722 -35.45 -18.15 19.68
N VAL A 723 -34.93 -16.92 19.67
CA VAL A 723 -35.68 -15.76 20.22
C VAL A 723 -36.89 -15.44 19.35
N PRO A 724 -38.09 -15.35 19.91
CA PRO A 724 -39.31 -15.01 19.21
C PRO A 724 -39.22 -13.63 18.52
N PRO A 725 -39.87 -13.41 17.37
CA PRO A 725 -39.87 -12.10 16.71
C PRO A 725 -40.47 -10.95 17.54
N THR A 726 -41.32 -11.28 18.49
CA THR A 726 -41.97 -10.32 19.42
C THR A 726 -41.09 -9.79 20.52
N GLU A 727 -39.99 -10.50 20.86
CA GLU A 727 -39.08 -10.10 21.92
C GLU A 727 -37.94 -9.27 21.42
N SER A 728 -37.50 -8.27 22.18
CA SER A 728 -36.44 -7.36 21.81
C SER A 728 -35.06 -8.03 21.92
N VAL A 729 -34.19 -7.73 20.95
CA VAL A 729 -32.83 -8.29 20.89
C VAL A 729 -31.81 -7.21 20.62
N VAL A 730 -30.73 -7.21 21.43
CA VAL A 730 -29.55 -6.39 21.20
C VAL A 730 -28.31 -7.30 21.07
N LEU A 731 -27.49 -7.03 20.09
CA LEU A 731 -26.23 -7.71 19.91
C LEU A 731 -25.07 -6.74 20.18
N VAL A 732 -24.29 -6.98 21.22
CA VAL A 732 -23.04 -6.25 21.52
C VAL A 732 -21.88 -7.09 21.02
N ALA A 733 -21.01 -6.52 20.15
CA ALA A 733 -19.99 -7.33 19.52
C ALA A 733 -18.68 -6.58 19.32
N ILE A 734 -17.57 -7.32 19.42
CA ILE A 734 -16.27 -6.85 18.96
C ILE A 734 -16.16 -7.15 17.46
N GLY A 735 -15.75 -6.14 16.66
CA GLY A 735 -15.84 -6.17 15.20
C GLY A 735 -15.33 -7.43 14.50
N GLN A 736 -14.22 -8.00 14.99
CA GLN A 736 -13.66 -9.24 14.41
C GLN A 736 -14.60 -10.47 14.49
N TYR A 737 -15.62 -10.46 15.39
CA TYR A 737 -16.57 -11.58 15.54
C TYR A 737 -17.86 -11.39 14.75
N ILE A 738 -18.08 -10.20 14.19
CA ILE A 738 -19.17 -9.88 13.24
C ILE A 738 -18.67 -9.90 11.80
N GLY A 739 -17.37 -10.09 11.60
CA GLY A 739 -16.75 -10.16 10.29
C GLY A 739 -17.28 -11.28 9.40
N GLU A 740 -16.42 -11.97 8.72
CA GLU A 740 -16.77 -13.00 7.74
C GLU A 740 -17.47 -14.20 8.37
N GLY A 741 -18.51 -14.70 7.69
CA GLY A 741 -19.28 -15.88 8.14
C GLY A 741 -20.45 -15.61 9.10
N PHE A 742 -20.49 -14.47 9.81
CA PHE A 742 -21.60 -14.20 10.78
C PHE A 742 -22.96 -14.04 10.09
N ASN A 743 -24.01 -14.72 10.59
CA ASN A 743 -25.34 -14.72 10.02
C ASN A 743 -26.44 -14.53 11.06
N PHE A 744 -27.03 -13.30 11.11
CA PHE A 744 -28.23 -12.99 11.89
C PHE A 744 -29.12 -12.01 11.11
N PRO A 745 -30.04 -12.48 10.28
CA PRO A 745 -30.81 -11.66 9.32
C PRO A 745 -31.70 -10.58 9.95
N ARG A 746 -32.12 -10.74 11.21
CA ARG A 746 -32.98 -9.83 11.95
C ARG A 746 -32.36 -8.43 12.17
N LEU A 747 -31.01 -8.28 12.11
CA LEU A 747 -30.34 -7.01 12.33
C LEU A 747 -30.79 -5.96 11.30
N ASP A 748 -31.22 -4.80 11.78
CA ASP A 748 -31.68 -3.65 10.97
C ASP A 748 -31.10 -2.30 11.41
N ALA A 749 -30.43 -2.23 12.58
CA ALA A 749 -29.72 -1.06 13.05
C ALA A 749 -28.27 -1.41 13.46
N MET A 750 -27.35 -0.47 13.33
CA MET A 750 -25.96 -0.61 13.77
C MET A 750 -25.47 0.66 14.46
N MET A 751 -24.94 0.53 15.67
CA MET A 751 -24.22 1.57 16.40
C MET A 751 -22.73 1.38 16.17
N LEU A 752 -22.12 2.24 15.36
CA LEU A 752 -20.67 2.24 15.11
C LEU A 752 -19.95 3.02 16.21
N THR A 753 -19.78 2.39 17.37
CA THR A 753 -19.30 3.07 18.57
C THR A 753 -17.79 3.36 18.58
N MET A 754 -17.03 2.75 17.69
CA MET A 754 -15.58 2.97 17.57
C MET A 754 -15.20 3.45 16.18
N PRO A 755 -14.24 4.39 16.07
CA PRO A 755 -13.82 4.91 14.79
C PRO A 755 -13.13 3.84 13.93
N ILE A 756 -13.63 3.64 12.73
CA ILE A 756 -13.09 2.75 11.71
C ILE A 756 -12.79 3.62 10.48
N SER A 757 -11.63 3.41 9.85
CA SER A 757 -11.24 4.15 8.65
C SER A 757 -11.18 3.27 7.40
N TRP A 758 -11.05 1.94 7.57
CA TRP A 758 -10.90 1.05 6.43
C TRP A 758 -12.25 0.74 5.79
N GLN A 759 -12.30 1.00 4.49
CA GLN A 759 -13.46 0.87 3.63
C GLN A 759 -14.07 -0.54 3.66
N GLY A 760 -13.24 -1.59 3.56
CA GLY A 760 -13.71 -2.97 3.55
C GLY A 760 -14.44 -3.40 4.81
N ASN A 761 -14.00 -2.95 6.00
CA ASN A 761 -14.69 -3.25 7.25
C ASN A 761 -16.07 -2.59 7.31
N VAL A 762 -16.18 -1.33 6.88
CA VAL A 762 -17.47 -0.62 6.86
C VAL A 762 -18.47 -1.32 5.93
N GLU A 763 -18.02 -1.73 4.72
CA GLU A 763 -18.86 -2.49 3.78
C GLU A 763 -19.27 -3.86 4.33
N GLN A 764 -18.35 -4.58 4.98
CA GLN A 764 -18.66 -5.88 5.59
C GLN A 764 -19.69 -5.75 6.71
N TYR A 765 -19.54 -4.77 7.61
CA TYR A 765 -20.47 -4.59 8.73
C TYR A 765 -21.84 -4.10 8.25
N ALA A 766 -21.87 -3.11 7.36
CA ALA A 766 -23.11 -2.65 6.72
C ALA A 766 -23.83 -3.81 5.99
N GLY A 767 -23.05 -4.66 5.30
CA GLY A 767 -23.58 -5.84 4.62
C GLY A 767 -24.26 -6.87 5.53
N ARG A 768 -24.03 -6.84 6.86
CA ARG A 768 -24.76 -7.69 7.83
C ARG A 768 -26.21 -7.24 8.01
N LEU A 769 -26.46 -5.94 7.84
CA LEU A 769 -27.82 -5.38 7.89
C LEU A 769 -28.63 -5.67 6.62
N HIS A 770 -27.97 -5.89 5.48
CA HIS A 770 -28.63 -6.07 4.18
C HIS A 770 -29.24 -7.45 3.95
N ARG A 771 -29.26 -8.34 4.92
CA ARG A 771 -29.87 -9.66 4.80
C ARG A 771 -31.38 -9.57 4.82
N ASP A 772 -32.00 -10.36 3.96
CA ASP A 772 -33.46 -10.39 3.85
C ASP A 772 -34.08 -10.96 5.14
N TYR A 773 -35.04 -10.22 5.68
CA TYR A 773 -35.85 -10.61 6.82
C TYR A 773 -37.27 -10.04 6.65
N ALA A 774 -38.26 -10.85 6.95
CA ALA A 774 -39.65 -10.46 6.79
C ALA A 774 -40.01 -9.20 7.62
N GLY A 775 -40.57 -8.18 6.96
CA GLY A 775 -40.95 -6.93 7.61
C GLY A 775 -39.89 -5.84 7.66
N LYS A 776 -38.63 -6.10 7.20
CA LYS A 776 -37.56 -5.09 7.15
C LYS A 776 -37.83 -4.08 6.05
N GLN A 777 -38.07 -2.81 6.40
CA GLN A 777 -38.37 -1.71 5.47
C GLN A 777 -37.13 -0.83 5.20
N ASP A 778 -36.29 -0.65 6.19
CA ASP A 778 -35.07 0.12 6.11
C ASP A 778 -33.97 -0.45 7.03
N VAL A 779 -32.74 0.02 6.84
CA VAL A 779 -31.59 -0.25 7.70
C VAL A 779 -30.90 1.06 8.07
N ILE A 780 -30.44 1.16 9.31
CA ILE A 780 -29.89 2.38 9.88
C ILE A 780 -28.49 2.14 10.44
N ILE A 781 -27.58 3.06 10.17
CA ILE A 781 -26.27 3.14 10.83
C ILE A 781 -26.22 4.43 11.64
N TYR A 782 -26.00 4.31 12.95
CA TYR A 782 -25.62 5.43 13.81
C TYR A 782 -24.10 5.52 13.83
N ASP A 783 -23.56 6.59 13.26
CA ASP A 783 -22.11 6.84 13.19
C ASP A 783 -21.73 7.95 14.17
N TYR A 784 -21.03 7.61 15.26
CA TYR A 784 -20.61 8.57 16.30
C TYR A 784 -19.36 9.32 15.85
N VAL A 785 -19.51 10.63 15.65
CA VAL A 785 -18.53 11.52 15.06
C VAL A 785 -17.87 12.39 16.13
N ASP A 786 -16.63 12.12 16.42
CA ASP A 786 -15.80 12.86 17.37
C ASP A 786 -14.99 13.95 16.63
N ALA A 787 -15.67 15.01 16.16
CA ALA A 787 -15.14 16.01 15.23
C ALA A 787 -14.01 16.87 15.82
N HIS A 788 -13.94 17.02 17.14
CA HIS A 788 -12.90 17.81 17.81
C HIS A 788 -11.51 17.14 17.85
N ILE A 789 -11.44 15.85 17.51
CA ILE A 789 -10.19 15.09 17.45
C ILE A 789 -9.80 14.83 16.00
N ARG A 790 -8.84 15.59 15.47
CA ARG A 790 -8.43 15.60 14.04
C ARG A 790 -8.24 14.21 13.42
N VAL A 791 -7.63 13.27 14.15
CA VAL A 791 -7.43 11.90 13.63
C VAL A 791 -8.76 11.16 13.46
N LEU A 792 -9.74 11.36 14.35
CA LEU A 792 -11.06 10.72 14.30
C LEU A 792 -11.95 11.37 13.26
N GLU A 793 -11.87 12.69 13.12
CA GLU A 793 -12.53 13.44 12.07
C GLU A 793 -12.12 12.96 10.68
N SER A 794 -10.80 12.87 10.42
CA SER A 794 -10.27 12.32 9.16
C SER A 794 -10.79 10.89 8.86
N MET A 795 -10.95 10.05 9.90
CA MET A 795 -11.53 8.70 9.75
C MET A 795 -13.01 8.75 9.39
N TYR A 796 -13.76 9.72 9.93
CA TYR A 796 -15.17 9.92 9.60
C TYR A 796 -15.35 10.29 8.11
N TYR A 797 -14.56 11.22 7.57
CA TYR A 797 -14.64 11.57 6.15
C TYR A 797 -14.38 10.38 5.21
N LYS A 798 -13.50 9.45 5.61
CA LYS A 798 -13.28 8.20 4.86
C LYS A 798 -14.52 7.30 4.89
N ARG A 799 -15.22 7.19 6.05
CA ARG A 799 -16.46 6.43 6.17
C ARG A 799 -17.57 7.05 5.34
N LEU A 800 -17.67 8.38 5.34
CA LEU A 800 -18.68 9.13 4.60
C LEU A 800 -18.65 8.80 3.09
N ARG A 801 -17.45 8.77 2.49
CA ARG A 801 -17.27 8.33 1.10
C ARG A 801 -17.72 6.88 0.89
N THR A 802 -17.43 6.02 1.85
CA THR A 802 -17.85 4.61 1.78
C THR A 802 -19.38 4.49 1.82
N TYR A 803 -20.06 5.20 2.71
CA TYR A 803 -21.53 5.20 2.80
C TYR A 803 -22.19 5.65 1.49
N LYS A 804 -21.75 6.78 0.92
CA LYS A 804 -22.23 7.25 -0.40
C LYS A 804 -22.04 6.18 -1.49
N ARG A 805 -20.86 5.53 -1.52
CA ARG A 805 -20.54 4.50 -2.52
C ARG A 805 -21.41 3.25 -2.40
N ILE A 806 -21.75 2.83 -1.17
CA ILE A 806 -22.59 1.64 -0.92
C ILE A 806 -24.10 1.95 -0.93
N GLY A 807 -24.48 3.18 -1.31
CA GLY A 807 -25.89 3.57 -1.53
C GLY A 807 -26.64 3.97 -0.26
N TYR A 808 -25.95 4.36 0.82
CA TYR A 808 -26.60 4.92 1.99
C TYR A 808 -26.89 6.41 1.83
N GLU A 809 -28.09 6.78 2.21
CA GLU A 809 -28.52 8.18 2.34
C GLU A 809 -28.10 8.72 3.71
N ILE A 810 -27.46 9.88 3.72
CA ILE A 810 -27.01 10.51 4.96
C ILE A 810 -28.10 11.45 5.43
N ILE A 811 -28.69 11.12 6.56
CA ILE A 811 -29.76 11.92 7.17
C ILE A 811 -29.14 12.86 8.19
N ALA A 812 -29.28 14.17 7.95
CA ALA A 812 -28.95 15.15 8.96
C ALA A 812 -29.88 14.93 10.17
N SER A 813 -29.34 14.91 11.39
CA SER A 813 -30.13 14.67 12.60
C SER A 813 -31.23 15.71 12.73
N THR A 814 -32.47 15.27 12.61
CA THR A 814 -33.64 16.07 12.96
C THR A 814 -33.72 16.19 14.47
N ILE A 815 -33.13 17.24 15.03
CA ILE A 815 -33.63 17.79 16.29
C ILE A 815 -34.68 18.79 15.88
N GLU A 816 -35.93 18.56 16.36
CA GLU A 816 -37.16 19.34 16.28
C GLU A 816 -37.19 20.59 15.37
N GLU A 817 -38.18 20.57 14.49
CA GLU A 817 -38.64 21.67 13.66
C GLU A 817 -38.36 23.06 14.21
N LYS A 818 -37.39 23.72 13.68
CA LYS A 818 -37.31 25.09 13.21
C LYS A 818 -35.85 25.47 12.81
N GLN A 819 -35.64 25.49 11.50
CA GLN A 819 -34.59 26.30 10.86
C GLN A 819 -33.11 26.02 11.17
N SER A 820 -32.64 24.77 11.30
CA SER A 820 -31.19 24.53 11.27
C SER A 820 -30.82 23.22 10.60
N VAL A 821 -30.43 23.29 9.34
CA VAL A 821 -29.92 22.11 8.63
C VAL A 821 -28.45 21.95 8.96
N ASN A 822 -28.15 21.04 9.89
CA ASN A 822 -26.77 20.55 10.06
C ASN A 822 -26.49 19.60 8.87
N ALA A 823 -25.47 19.91 8.10
CA ALA A 823 -25.13 19.18 6.89
C ALA A 823 -23.63 19.06 6.68
N ILE A 824 -23.23 18.07 5.93
CA ILE A 824 -21.84 17.83 5.57
C ILE A 824 -21.70 17.98 4.07
N PHE A 825 -20.67 18.72 3.68
CA PHE A 825 -20.37 19.07 2.31
C PHE A 825 -18.95 18.60 1.93
N ASP A 826 -18.76 18.22 0.70
CA ASP A 826 -17.46 18.01 0.08
C ASP A 826 -16.95 19.30 -0.60
N SER A 827 -15.75 19.25 -1.16
CA SER A 827 -15.11 20.39 -1.83
C SER A 827 -15.91 20.94 -3.02
N GLU A 828 -16.85 20.17 -3.59
CA GLU A 828 -17.66 20.57 -4.75
C GLU A 828 -19.02 21.12 -4.35
N SER A 829 -19.60 20.64 -3.26
CA SER A 829 -21.02 20.91 -2.89
C SER A 829 -21.20 22.03 -1.87
N TYR A 830 -20.16 22.41 -1.09
CA TYR A 830 -20.31 23.38 0.00
C TYR A 830 -20.53 24.82 -0.47
N LEU A 831 -19.92 25.20 -1.57
CA LEU A 831 -19.76 26.58 -1.97
C LEU A 831 -21.07 27.34 -2.14
N PRO A 832 -22.13 26.81 -2.82
CA PRO A 832 -23.39 27.53 -2.97
C PRO A 832 -24.12 27.78 -1.64
N VAL A 833 -24.04 26.84 -0.70
CA VAL A 833 -24.69 26.97 0.62
C VAL A 833 -23.92 27.90 1.53
N TYR A 834 -22.58 27.79 1.51
CA TYR A 834 -21.70 28.69 2.26
C TYR A 834 -21.83 30.16 1.83
N GLU A 835 -21.86 30.39 0.52
CA GLU A 835 -22.06 31.74 -0.02
C GLU A 835 -23.42 32.32 0.33
N LYS A 836 -24.47 31.49 0.31
CA LYS A 836 -25.80 31.88 0.76
C LYS A 836 -25.82 32.29 2.23
N ASP A 837 -25.15 31.53 3.11
CA ASP A 837 -25.05 31.88 4.53
C ASP A 837 -24.30 33.20 4.74
N LEU A 838 -23.21 33.43 4.00
CA LEU A 838 -22.49 34.73 4.04
C LEU A 838 -23.35 35.90 3.58
N GLN A 839 -24.13 35.71 2.51
CA GLN A 839 -25.05 36.74 1.96
C GLN A 839 -26.25 37.01 2.87
N GLN A 840 -26.63 36.10 3.74
CA GLN A 840 -27.74 36.22 4.68
C GLN A 840 -27.31 36.70 6.08
N ALA A 841 -26.00 36.87 6.30
CA ALA A 841 -25.46 37.34 7.59
C ALA A 841 -26.07 38.72 8.00
N CYS A 842 -26.41 38.83 9.27
CA CYS A 842 -27.08 40.03 9.84
C CYS A 842 -26.28 40.75 10.94
N LYS A 843 -25.30 40.05 11.57
CA LYS A 843 -24.54 40.58 12.73
C LYS A 843 -23.03 40.53 12.51
N SER A 844 -22.48 39.32 12.26
CA SER A 844 -21.05 39.18 12.20
C SER A 844 -20.63 37.93 11.37
N ILE A 845 -19.48 38.01 10.72
CA ILE A 845 -18.83 36.94 10.00
C ILE A 845 -17.39 36.83 10.49
N TYR A 846 -16.99 35.67 10.99
CA TYR A 846 -15.62 35.30 11.34
C TYR A 846 -15.17 34.16 10.44
N ILE A 847 -14.00 34.30 9.82
CA ILE A 847 -13.42 33.24 8.95
C ILE A 847 -12.00 32.95 9.36
N ALA A 848 -11.74 31.75 9.85
CA ALA A 848 -10.40 31.27 10.18
C ALA A 848 -9.80 30.48 9.02
N SER A 849 -8.73 30.98 8.44
CA SER A 849 -8.07 30.41 7.27
C SER A 849 -6.55 30.65 7.34
N PRO A 850 -5.73 29.61 7.65
CA PRO A 850 -4.28 29.73 7.70
C PRO A 850 -3.64 30.14 6.37
N GLY A 851 -4.30 29.91 5.23
CA GLY A 851 -3.82 30.28 3.91
C GLY A 851 -4.75 31.27 3.20
N LEU A 852 -4.18 32.12 2.35
CA LEU A 852 -4.90 33.10 1.52
C LEU A 852 -4.63 32.86 0.03
N ASN A 853 -5.67 32.99 -0.82
CA ASN A 853 -5.61 32.91 -2.28
C ASN A 853 -6.34 34.10 -2.90
N LYS A 854 -5.77 34.70 -3.93
CA LYS A 854 -6.28 35.91 -4.60
C LYS A 854 -7.76 35.75 -5.04
N ASN A 855 -8.08 34.66 -5.70
CA ASN A 855 -9.44 34.46 -6.26
C ASN A 855 -10.49 34.33 -5.15
N LYS A 856 -10.19 33.55 -4.08
CA LYS A 856 -11.12 33.36 -2.96
C LYS A 856 -11.26 34.64 -2.11
N VAL A 857 -10.17 35.38 -1.91
CA VAL A 857 -10.20 36.69 -1.23
C VAL A 857 -11.06 37.69 -2.02
N SER A 858 -10.85 37.82 -3.34
CA SER A 858 -11.66 38.71 -4.18
C SER A 858 -13.13 38.29 -4.19
N ARG A 859 -13.43 37.00 -4.20
CA ARG A 859 -14.80 36.47 -4.14
C ARG A 859 -15.46 36.75 -2.79
N LEU A 860 -14.74 36.57 -1.66
CA LEU A 860 -15.24 36.93 -0.35
C LEU A 860 -15.62 38.41 -0.29
N ILE A 861 -14.73 39.31 -0.71
CA ILE A 861 -14.98 40.76 -0.70
C ILE A 861 -16.29 41.07 -1.45
N ALA A 862 -16.46 40.57 -2.66
CA ALA A 862 -17.65 40.77 -3.46
C ALA A 862 -18.93 40.22 -2.80
N LEU A 863 -18.85 39.11 -2.05
CA LEU A 863 -20.02 38.51 -1.38
C LEU A 863 -20.44 39.27 -0.12
N VAL A 864 -19.49 39.88 0.61
CA VAL A 864 -19.80 40.53 1.89
C VAL A 864 -19.96 42.05 1.79
N GLU A 865 -19.70 42.67 0.65
CA GLU A 865 -19.78 44.14 0.45
C GLU A 865 -21.15 44.72 0.80
N GLU A 866 -22.24 44.09 0.34
CA GLU A 866 -23.61 44.51 0.71
C GLU A 866 -23.88 44.32 2.20
N ARG A 867 -23.35 43.30 2.82
CA ARG A 867 -23.54 42.98 4.24
C ARG A 867 -22.78 43.98 5.12
N GLN A 868 -21.57 44.40 4.75
CA GLN A 868 -20.81 45.42 5.44
C GLN A 868 -21.52 46.79 5.36
N THR A 869 -22.10 47.11 4.20
CA THR A 869 -22.93 48.31 4.05
C THR A 869 -24.17 48.27 4.97
N ALA A 870 -24.68 47.08 5.26
CA ALA A 870 -25.78 46.86 6.20
C ALA A 870 -25.33 46.77 7.67
N GLY A 871 -24.06 47.01 7.97
CA GLY A 871 -23.49 47.05 9.32
C GLY A 871 -22.96 45.71 9.85
N VAL A 872 -22.80 44.68 9.00
CA VAL A 872 -22.23 43.38 9.39
C VAL A 872 -20.71 43.49 9.53
N CYS A 873 -20.17 43.12 10.71
CA CYS A 873 -18.73 43.06 10.93
C CYS A 873 -18.11 41.80 10.36
N VAL A 874 -17.09 41.93 9.50
CA VAL A 874 -16.36 40.82 8.90
C VAL A 874 -14.93 40.77 9.42
N THR A 875 -14.54 39.62 9.98
CA THR A 875 -13.21 39.35 10.51
C THR A 875 -12.58 38.13 9.86
N VAL A 876 -11.38 38.24 9.32
CA VAL A 876 -10.55 37.18 8.82
C VAL A 876 -9.39 36.90 9.75
N ILE A 877 -9.35 35.68 10.28
CA ILE A 877 -8.28 35.19 11.17
C ILE A 877 -7.31 34.39 10.30
N THR A 878 -6.04 34.82 10.30
CA THR A 878 -5.02 34.16 9.44
C THR A 878 -3.66 34.16 10.13
N LEU A 879 -2.67 33.46 9.54
CA LEU A 879 -1.31 33.45 10.06
C LEU A 879 -0.65 34.87 9.91
N PRO A 880 0.24 35.27 10.85
CA PRO A 880 1.12 36.41 10.65
C PRO A 880 1.93 36.27 9.37
N VAL A 881 2.25 37.39 8.73
CA VAL A 881 2.98 37.39 7.44
C VAL A 881 4.32 36.68 7.55
N GLU A 882 4.98 36.77 8.69
CA GLU A 882 6.27 36.16 9.02
C GLU A 882 6.23 34.62 9.06
N ASN A 883 5.06 34.04 9.25
CA ASN A 883 4.87 32.59 9.33
C ASN A 883 4.71 31.93 7.94
N TYR A 884 4.66 32.75 6.87
CA TYR A 884 4.60 32.21 5.50
C TYR A 884 6.01 31.99 4.92
N PRO A 885 6.17 31.03 3.96
CA PRO A 885 7.42 30.87 3.21
C PRO A 885 7.84 32.19 2.55
N LEU A 886 9.15 32.48 2.50
CA LEU A 886 9.72 33.74 1.98
C LEU A 886 9.12 34.17 0.63
N ALA A 887 8.91 33.24 -0.29
CA ALA A 887 8.30 33.50 -1.61
C ALA A 887 6.82 33.94 -1.53
N ARG A 888 6.14 33.76 -0.40
CA ARG A 888 4.74 34.10 -0.21
C ARG A 888 4.51 35.30 0.70
N ILE A 889 5.53 35.85 1.34
CA ILE A 889 5.42 36.96 2.25
C ILE A 889 4.79 38.18 1.55
N GLU A 890 5.38 38.66 0.46
CA GLU A 890 4.87 39.85 -0.25
C GLU A 890 3.48 39.63 -0.88
N PRO A 891 3.19 38.47 -1.57
CA PRO A 891 1.84 38.18 -2.01
C PRO A 891 0.80 38.11 -0.89
N THR A 892 1.14 37.53 0.26
CA THR A 892 0.22 37.41 1.38
C THR A 892 -0.03 38.78 2.04
N LYS A 893 1.01 39.59 2.22
CA LYS A 893 0.90 40.98 2.70
C LYS A 893 -0.02 41.82 1.81
N ALA A 894 0.12 41.68 0.48
CA ALA A 894 -0.77 42.34 -0.47
C ALA A 894 -2.23 41.92 -0.30
N LEU A 895 -2.49 40.61 -0.08
CA LEU A 895 -3.85 40.08 0.13
C LEU A 895 -4.45 40.54 1.46
N GLN A 896 -3.66 40.58 2.54
CA GLN A 896 -4.11 41.12 3.83
C GLN A 896 -4.44 42.63 3.71
N SER A 897 -3.60 43.38 3.00
CA SER A 897 -3.86 44.81 2.70
C SER A 897 -5.15 45.00 1.87
N THR A 898 -5.41 44.12 0.92
CA THR A 898 -6.65 44.11 0.09
C THR A 898 -7.89 43.88 0.96
N LEU A 899 -7.84 42.89 1.89
CA LEU A 899 -8.92 42.66 2.85
C LEU A 899 -9.17 43.87 3.73
N THR A 900 -8.12 44.45 4.28
CA THR A 900 -8.22 45.65 5.14
C THR A 900 -8.76 46.84 4.38
N ALA A 901 -8.33 47.07 3.12
CA ALA A 901 -8.85 48.15 2.27
C ALA A 901 -10.34 47.96 1.92
N ALA A 902 -10.83 46.73 1.91
CA ALA A 902 -12.25 46.38 1.75
C ALA A 902 -13.06 46.43 3.05
N GLY A 903 -12.49 46.98 4.16
CA GLY A 903 -13.20 47.12 5.44
C GLY A 903 -13.30 45.83 6.24
N ILE A 904 -12.54 44.78 5.89
CA ILE A 904 -12.49 43.52 6.60
C ILE A 904 -11.40 43.55 7.65
N TYR A 905 -11.73 43.27 8.91
CA TYR A 905 -10.74 43.20 9.96
C TYR A 905 -9.87 41.95 9.82
N VAL A 906 -8.54 42.11 9.74
CA VAL A 906 -7.60 40.99 9.66
C VAL A 906 -6.93 40.79 11.01
N MET A 907 -7.11 39.61 11.61
CA MET A 907 -6.56 39.21 12.90
C MET A 907 -5.45 38.20 12.70
N PRO A 908 -4.18 38.52 12.89
CA PRO A 908 -3.09 37.56 12.80
C PRO A 908 -3.00 36.68 14.05
N ARG A 909 -2.88 35.35 13.82
CA ARG A 909 -2.75 34.31 14.88
C ARG A 909 -1.62 33.35 14.54
N PRO A 910 -0.52 33.29 15.36
CA PRO A 910 0.65 32.45 15.04
C PRO A 910 0.37 30.95 15.04
N ASP A 911 -0.54 30.49 15.89
CA ASP A 911 -0.86 29.05 16.08
C ASP A 911 -2.14 28.60 15.37
N LEU A 912 -2.57 29.32 14.34
CA LEU A 912 -3.78 28.97 13.60
C LEU A 912 -3.56 27.73 12.72
N HIS A 913 -4.28 26.65 13.04
CA HIS A 913 -4.27 25.39 12.29
C HIS A 913 -5.66 24.93 11.88
N THR A 914 -6.71 25.61 12.37
CA THR A 914 -8.11 25.26 12.15
C THR A 914 -8.70 26.03 10.97
N HIS A 915 -9.69 25.42 10.31
CA HIS A 915 -10.46 26.02 9.23
C HIS A 915 -11.92 26.08 9.64
N PHE A 916 -12.45 27.27 9.84
CA PHE A 916 -13.86 27.43 10.15
C PHE A 916 -14.38 28.80 9.73
N ALA A 917 -15.71 28.93 9.66
CA ALA A 917 -16.38 30.21 9.66
C ALA A 917 -17.52 30.20 10.70
N VAL A 918 -17.71 31.33 11.38
CA VAL A 918 -18.82 31.56 12.29
C VAL A 918 -19.61 32.75 11.77
N ILE A 919 -20.91 32.54 11.52
CA ILE A 919 -21.81 33.53 10.97
C ILE A 919 -22.90 33.84 12.02
N ASP A 920 -23.07 35.09 12.38
CA ASP A 920 -24.07 35.62 13.33
C ASP A 920 -24.00 34.98 14.73
N GLN A 921 -22.85 34.36 15.09
CA GLN A 921 -22.65 33.58 16.32
C GLN A 921 -23.64 32.43 16.49
N GLU A 922 -24.14 31.88 15.37
CA GLU A 922 -25.13 30.81 15.34
C GLU A 922 -24.80 29.72 14.32
N ILE A 923 -24.34 30.08 13.11
CA ILE A 923 -23.96 29.13 12.06
C ILE A 923 -22.47 28.94 12.07
N VAL A 924 -22.02 27.70 12.20
CA VAL A 924 -20.63 27.29 12.17
C VAL A 924 -20.36 26.43 10.93
N TRP A 925 -19.36 26.82 10.14
CA TRP A 925 -18.75 26.01 9.13
C TRP A 925 -17.39 25.54 9.64
N TYR A 926 -17.17 24.23 9.76
CA TYR A 926 -15.95 23.67 10.33
C TYR A 926 -15.50 22.45 9.52
N GLY A 927 -14.19 22.30 9.27
CA GLY A 927 -13.67 21.13 8.58
C GLY A 927 -12.23 21.26 8.09
N SER A 928 -11.86 20.43 7.11
CA SER A 928 -10.51 20.39 6.53
C SER A 928 -10.32 21.36 5.37
N THR A 929 -11.39 21.87 4.78
CA THR A 929 -11.35 22.81 3.64
C THR A 929 -10.83 24.17 4.08
N ASN A 930 -9.79 24.66 3.42
CA ASN A 930 -9.30 26.01 3.65
C ASN A 930 -10.17 27.03 2.90
N LEU A 931 -11.03 27.73 3.65
CA LEU A 931 -12.08 28.59 3.10
C LEU A 931 -11.55 29.73 2.21
N LEU A 932 -10.33 30.23 2.46
CA LEU A 932 -9.71 31.32 1.70
C LEU A 932 -8.45 30.91 0.92
N SER A 933 -8.14 29.60 0.79
CA SER A 933 -7.03 29.08 0.02
C SER A 933 -7.49 27.98 -0.96
N ARG A 934 -6.58 27.19 -1.51
CA ARG A 934 -6.90 26.11 -2.45
C ARG A 934 -7.54 24.93 -1.71
N ASP A 935 -8.62 24.42 -2.29
CA ASP A 935 -9.23 23.16 -1.84
C ASP A 935 -8.40 21.98 -2.34
N LYS A 936 -8.39 20.89 -1.58
CA LYS A 936 -7.88 19.60 -1.99
C LYS A 936 -9.07 18.69 -2.30
N GLU A 937 -8.90 17.73 -3.19
CA GLU A 937 -9.97 16.80 -3.60
C GLU A 937 -10.59 16.04 -2.42
N ASP A 938 -9.84 15.91 -1.31
CA ASP A 938 -10.23 15.16 -0.11
C ASP A 938 -10.78 16.04 1.03
N ASP A 939 -10.98 17.32 0.80
CA ASP A 939 -11.44 18.25 1.82
C ASP A 939 -12.98 18.20 2.01
N GLY A 940 -13.43 18.38 3.27
CA GLY A 940 -14.84 18.41 3.62
C GLY A 940 -15.16 19.49 4.67
N LEU A 941 -16.39 19.95 4.68
CA LEU A 941 -16.90 20.95 5.61
C LEU A 941 -18.22 20.50 6.25
N MET A 942 -18.39 20.78 7.54
CA MET A 942 -19.62 20.63 8.28
C MET A 942 -20.26 22.00 8.49
N ARG A 943 -21.56 22.11 8.21
CA ARG A 943 -22.38 23.22 8.60
C ARG A 943 -23.16 22.84 9.86
N ILE A 944 -22.98 23.58 10.94
CA ILE A 944 -23.62 23.32 12.24
C ILE A 944 -24.33 24.61 12.66
N CYS A 945 -25.61 24.54 12.94
CA CYS A 945 -26.35 25.63 13.56
C CYS A 945 -26.40 25.42 15.08
N SER A 946 -25.47 26.04 15.79
CA SER A 946 -25.38 25.96 17.24
C SER A 946 -24.67 27.19 17.79
N ARG A 947 -25.40 27.96 18.61
CA ARG A 947 -24.86 29.15 19.26
C ARG A 947 -23.75 28.78 20.25
N ASP A 948 -23.88 27.67 20.97
CA ASP A 948 -22.90 27.24 21.96
C ASP A 948 -21.56 26.89 21.30
N VAL A 949 -21.59 26.14 20.19
CA VAL A 949 -20.39 25.80 19.41
C VAL A 949 -19.74 27.04 18.78
N ALA A 950 -20.58 27.98 18.31
CA ALA A 950 -20.11 29.23 17.72
C ALA A 950 -19.38 30.09 18.76
N LEU A 951 -19.94 30.23 19.95
CA LEU A 951 -19.33 31.01 21.03
C LEU A 951 -18.03 30.36 21.53
N GLU A 952 -17.99 29.05 21.67
CA GLU A 952 -16.82 28.31 22.12
C GLU A 952 -15.65 28.46 21.14
N LEU A 953 -15.89 28.35 19.81
CA LEU A 953 -14.86 28.61 18.80
C LEU A 953 -14.33 30.07 18.86
N LEU A 954 -15.21 31.04 19.10
CA LEU A 954 -14.82 32.43 19.22
C LEU A 954 -14.05 32.71 20.51
N GLU A 955 -14.39 32.08 21.63
CA GLU A 955 -13.64 32.16 22.88
C GLU A 955 -12.24 31.55 22.76
N GLU A 956 -12.13 30.37 22.09
CA GLU A 956 -10.83 29.76 21.81
C GLU A 956 -9.95 30.69 20.97
N MET A 957 -10.53 31.45 20.05
CA MET A 957 -9.79 32.42 19.24
C MET A 957 -9.46 33.74 19.99
N SER A 958 -10.17 34.06 21.07
CA SER A 958 -9.85 35.27 21.88
C SER A 958 -8.80 34.99 22.95
N ARG A 959 -8.55 33.79 23.32
CA ARG A 959 -7.42 33.35 24.17
C ARG A 959 -6.12 33.22 23.36
#